data_9cae0bc32ec8f5c469dd65537f5ff4d2
#
_entry.id   9cae0bc32ec8f5c469dd65537f5ff4d2
#
_cell.length_a   1.000
_cell.length_b   1.000
_cell.length_c   1.000
_cell.angle_alpha   90.00
_cell.angle_beta   90.00
_cell.angle_gamma   90.00
#
_symmetry.space_group_name_H-M   'P 1'
#
loop_
_entity.id
_entity.type
_entity.pdbx_description
1 polymer ?
#
loop_
_entity_poly.entity_id
_entity_poly.type
_entity_poly.pdbx_seq_one_letter_code
_entity_poly.pdbx_strand_id
1 'polypeptide(L)'
;MITGITPKALNEQTFQSLIKNYLITENGYVESFNAGYDVYYAIDVDMLFSFLELTQEKATNRLKEIYKTNYRSKVLENLNRELSTRGSIDVIKHGIKDYGVKLELAYFKPPTNLNPDQYILYKQNVISVTEELAFDGGKEIDLVIFLNGIPVITMELKNAFTNQTYKNAIKQYKEDRDKNNQLFRFKERAIVNFAVDTDEAYMTTRLNGDKTYFLPFNKGNNGSAGNPTVKDQLKTHYIWEEVLKKDLLLEILHKFTYVQKKVEKLDNGDELIKETVIFPRYHQLDVVRNILNHAKHNGSGNRYLIQHSAGSGKTNSITWLSHRLASLHDMDNNIIFNGVIVVTDRKVLDQQLQDSIYQLEHKIGMVAPIKDGSSELADEIEKGTKIIISTIQKFPFILDKLAGTKGKKYAIVIDEAHSSTSGRNIMALKESLTQEEALEVASAEEADELDAEDKINIELEKFVDSSNVSFFAFTATPKATTLRLFGTEHEGKYYPYHVYSMKQAIQEGFILDVLKNYMTYKMYYNVNKKIEDDPSFDKGKAMKSIIRYVSLHPHNISQKTEVIIEHFKNHTMKKIGGEAKAMLVTASRLHTVRYKLAFDDYINRMGYQNLKTLVAFSGGVKDDGLEYKEVGMNDGVKETSLAKEFDKEDSRILIVANKYQTGFDQPKLHTMYVDKKLSGVKAVQTLSRLNRIHPGKEDTFVMDFVNEPEDILESFKPFYEVTKLDNDIEPNEIYTIERSIYDKQVINKVDVIQFTDIYYKNKHTKADVSTMNYLVNNSVDRTKDFKREELLDFRNLLSKFINLYNLLIQVAPIVDSDLHRLSVYLRFLIKKIEIESTGGIDITDKVLLEYYKLEAKTEGQIYLEGGDGVEIKVGGGSMVAEPEADYLSHIIDKLNERFGTDFSGSEKLAVEQITGNLKANADLELKAKNNSYDDFKYAFEPEFLEGVIQEYDKNQEFYGKILQDDKFKSKLMDLIMLNVYSSFKESKSINSLKESNYGRN
;
A
#
# COMPACT_ATOMS: atom_id res chain seq x y z
N MET A 1 31.53 24.32 -22.98
CA MET A 1 31.68 25.16 -21.76
C MET A 1 31.13 26.56 -22.06
N ILE A 2 29.93 26.85 -21.61
CA ILE A 2 29.37 28.22 -21.68
C ILE A 2 29.84 28.92 -20.40
N THR A 3 31.08 29.36 -20.38
CA THR A 3 31.63 30.19 -19.30
C THR A 3 31.30 31.64 -19.63
N GLY A 4 30.38 32.25 -18.86
CA GLY A 4 30.23 33.71 -18.88
C GLY A 4 28.84 34.31 -18.83
N ILE A 5 27.74 33.51 -18.64
CA ILE A 5 26.43 34.09 -18.44
C ILE A 5 26.25 34.38 -16.94
N THR A 6 26.27 35.67 -16.60
CA THR A 6 25.88 36.09 -15.25
C THR A 6 24.38 35.92 -15.05
N PRO A 7 23.87 35.54 -13.88
CA PRO A 7 22.44 35.37 -13.61
C PRO A 7 21.54 36.55 -14.00
N LYS A 8 22.09 37.77 -13.97
CA LYS A 8 21.39 39.01 -14.37
C LYS A 8 21.14 39.17 -15.88
N ALA A 9 21.85 38.41 -16.71
CA ALA A 9 21.70 38.46 -18.16
C ALA A 9 20.71 37.41 -18.73
N LEU A 10 20.23 36.50 -17.89
CA LEU A 10 19.28 35.48 -18.31
C LEU A 10 17.85 36.06 -18.29
N ASN A 11 17.31 36.46 -19.42
CA ASN A 11 15.88 36.69 -19.66
C ASN A 11 15.26 35.44 -20.31
N GLU A 12 13.96 35.43 -20.51
CA GLU A 12 13.23 34.31 -21.10
C GLU A 12 13.76 33.94 -22.51
N GLN A 13 13.97 34.92 -23.37
CA GLN A 13 14.53 34.74 -24.71
C GLN A 13 15.95 34.19 -24.71
N THR A 14 16.78 34.58 -23.74
CA THR A 14 18.12 34.01 -23.57
C THR A 14 18.05 32.53 -23.14
N PHE A 15 17.05 32.19 -22.29
CA PHE A 15 16.84 30.81 -21.88
C PHE A 15 16.34 29.91 -23.01
N GLN A 16 15.41 30.39 -23.82
CA GLN A 16 14.96 29.71 -25.05
C GLN A 16 16.13 29.45 -26.01
N SER A 17 16.89 30.51 -26.33
CA SER A 17 18.05 30.41 -27.22
C SER A 17 19.16 29.52 -26.68
N LEU A 18 19.37 29.45 -25.36
CA LEU A 18 20.32 28.55 -24.73
C LEU A 18 19.94 27.09 -24.99
N ILE A 19 18.67 26.72 -24.74
CA ILE A 19 18.19 25.37 -24.98
C ILE A 19 18.27 25.03 -26.47
N LYS A 20 17.73 25.91 -27.34
CA LYS A 20 17.77 25.69 -28.79
C LYS A 20 19.20 25.47 -29.29
N ASN A 21 20.13 26.36 -28.93
CA ASN A 21 21.52 26.25 -29.39
C ASN A 21 22.16 24.95 -28.91
N TYR A 22 21.92 24.55 -27.66
CA TYR A 22 22.43 23.25 -27.15
C TYR A 22 21.87 22.06 -27.96
N LEU A 23 20.55 22.04 -28.19
CA LEU A 23 19.94 21.00 -29.02
C LEU A 23 20.53 20.91 -30.42
N ILE A 24 20.86 22.02 -31.03
CA ILE A 24 21.47 22.09 -32.38
C ILE A 24 22.93 21.64 -32.32
N THR A 25 23.74 22.24 -31.43
CA THR A 25 25.20 22.05 -31.44
C THR A 25 25.63 20.71 -30.83
N GLU A 26 25.02 20.33 -29.72
CA GLU A 26 25.42 19.14 -28.92
C GLU A 26 24.56 17.91 -29.25
N ASN A 27 23.25 18.08 -29.41
CA ASN A 27 22.35 16.98 -29.71
C ASN A 27 22.16 16.73 -31.20
N GLY A 28 22.69 17.63 -32.08
CA GLY A 28 22.63 17.52 -33.55
C GLY A 28 21.20 17.63 -34.09
N TYR A 29 20.36 18.46 -33.48
CA TYR A 29 19.03 18.80 -34.01
C TYR A 29 19.20 19.72 -35.23
N VAL A 30 18.17 19.73 -36.06
CA VAL A 30 18.08 20.66 -37.18
C VAL A 30 17.25 21.86 -36.76
N GLU A 31 17.73 23.07 -37.04
CA GLU A 31 16.92 24.25 -36.84
C GLU A 31 15.79 24.29 -37.89
N SER A 32 14.57 24.48 -37.46
CA SER A 32 13.40 24.64 -38.31
C SER A 32 12.76 25.99 -38.06
N PHE A 33 12.03 26.45 -39.04
CA PHE A 33 11.48 27.81 -39.06
C PHE A 33 9.97 27.79 -39.37
N ASN A 34 9.24 28.82 -38.95
CA ASN A 34 7.82 28.98 -39.20
C ASN A 34 7.44 28.86 -40.69
N ALA A 35 8.35 29.17 -41.61
CA ALA A 35 8.10 29.11 -43.06
C ALA A 35 7.84 27.69 -43.59
N GLY A 36 8.41 26.64 -42.94
CA GLY A 36 8.18 25.25 -43.32
C GLY A 36 6.98 24.60 -42.62
N TYR A 37 6.41 25.30 -41.65
CA TYR A 37 5.30 24.81 -40.84
C TYR A 37 3.94 25.17 -41.42
N ASP A 38 3.11 24.16 -41.66
CA ASP A 38 1.73 24.33 -42.06
C ASP A 38 0.81 24.37 -40.85
N VAL A 39 0.24 25.51 -40.54
CA VAL A 39 -0.64 25.75 -39.38
C VAL A 39 -1.92 24.91 -39.44
N TYR A 40 -2.47 24.63 -40.62
CA TYR A 40 -3.70 23.85 -40.78
C TYR A 40 -3.47 22.37 -40.44
N TYR A 41 -2.38 21.80 -40.94
CA TYR A 41 -2.00 20.43 -40.63
C TYR A 41 -1.21 20.29 -39.31
N ALA A 42 -0.70 21.37 -38.78
CA ALA A 42 0.25 21.40 -37.65
C ALA A 42 1.43 20.44 -37.89
N ILE A 43 2.09 20.55 -39.04
CA ILE A 43 3.19 19.72 -39.52
C ILE A 43 4.24 20.60 -40.15
N ASP A 44 5.53 20.33 -39.91
CA ASP A 44 6.63 20.86 -40.73
C ASP A 44 6.71 20.05 -42.03
N VAL A 45 6.12 20.59 -43.08
CA VAL A 45 5.91 19.90 -44.35
C VAL A 45 7.22 19.65 -45.08
N ASP A 46 8.15 20.59 -45.02
CA ASP A 46 9.43 20.46 -45.73
C ASP A 46 10.31 19.38 -45.08
N MET A 47 10.38 19.32 -43.74
CA MET A 47 11.08 18.25 -43.02
C MET A 47 10.43 16.89 -43.26
N LEU A 48 9.10 16.81 -43.29
CA LEU A 48 8.40 15.56 -43.56
C LEU A 48 8.73 14.98 -44.92
N PHE A 49 8.60 15.79 -46.01
CA PHE A 49 8.88 15.28 -47.34
C PHE A 49 10.35 15.05 -47.59
N SER A 50 11.25 15.84 -47.02
CA SER A 50 12.67 15.58 -47.06
C SER A 50 13.01 14.24 -46.47
N PHE A 51 12.45 13.90 -45.30
CA PHE A 51 12.64 12.58 -44.67
C PHE A 51 12.07 11.45 -45.52
N LEU A 52 10.82 11.55 -45.98
CA LEU A 52 10.16 10.51 -46.76
C LEU A 52 10.88 10.24 -48.09
N GLU A 53 11.28 11.30 -48.81
CA GLU A 53 11.96 11.17 -50.07
C GLU A 53 13.38 10.63 -49.99
N LEU A 54 14.10 10.99 -48.90
CA LEU A 54 15.43 10.49 -48.62
C LEU A 54 15.42 8.98 -48.21
N THR A 55 14.48 8.57 -47.38
CA THR A 55 14.52 7.24 -46.76
C THR A 55 13.67 6.20 -47.50
N GLN A 56 12.72 6.61 -48.33
CA GLN A 56 11.72 5.72 -48.93
C GLN A 56 11.44 6.09 -50.44
N GLU A 57 12.51 6.27 -51.17
CA GLU A 57 12.44 6.72 -52.57
C GLU A 57 11.47 5.90 -53.45
N LYS A 58 11.49 4.56 -53.31
CA LYS A 58 10.61 3.67 -54.10
C LYS A 58 9.14 3.89 -53.73
N ALA A 59 8.80 4.05 -52.49
CA ALA A 59 7.44 4.26 -52.00
C ALA A 59 6.93 5.64 -52.43
N THR A 60 7.75 6.68 -52.25
CA THR A 60 7.41 8.06 -52.62
C THR A 60 7.27 8.23 -54.13
N ASN A 61 8.16 7.63 -54.95
CA ASN A 61 8.03 7.64 -56.41
C ASN A 61 6.75 6.95 -56.88
N ARG A 62 6.36 5.84 -56.26
CA ARG A 62 5.10 5.17 -56.57
C ARG A 62 3.88 6.05 -56.27
N LEU A 63 3.89 6.79 -55.18
CA LEU A 63 2.80 7.74 -54.84
C LEU A 63 2.86 8.97 -55.78
N LYS A 64 4.04 9.44 -56.21
CA LYS A 64 4.17 10.51 -57.21
C LYS A 64 3.58 10.10 -58.57
N GLU A 65 3.77 8.83 -58.96
CA GLU A 65 3.13 8.30 -60.20
C GLU A 65 1.58 8.30 -60.08
N ILE A 66 1.03 7.93 -58.90
CA ILE A 66 -0.41 7.85 -58.66
C ILE A 66 -1.02 9.25 -58.60
N TYR A 67 -0.45 10.16 -57.81
CA TYR A 67 -1.06 11.46 -57.51
C TYR A 67 -0.57 12.61 -58.38
N LYS A 68 0.49 12.38 -59.15
CA LYS A 68 1.10 13.39 -60.03
C LYS A 68 1.44 14.67 -59.25
N THR A 69 0.91 15.80 -59.72
CA THR A 69 1.11 17.15 -59.15
C THR A 69 0.53 17.28 -57.71
N ASN A 70 -0.44 16.46 -57.35
CA ASN A 70 -1.13 16.52 -56.05
C ASN A 70 -0.49 15.62 -55.00
N TYR A 71 0.69 15.09 -55.26
CA TYR A 71 1.35 14.12 -54.39
C TYR A 71 1.47 14.60 -52.92
N ARG A 72 2.07 15.77 -52.68
CA ARG A 72 2.27 16.29 -51.32
C ARG A 72 0.95 16.54 -50.60
N SER A 73 -0.02 17.21 -51.26
CA SER A 73 -1.33 17.49 -50.63
C SER A 73 -2.10 16.22 -50.29
N LYS A 74 -2.09 15.20 -51.16
CA LYS A 74 -2.80 13.94 -50.91
C LYS A 74 -2.17 13.12 -49.79
N VAL A 75 -0.83 13.07 -49.72
CA VAL A 75 -0.13 12.42 -48.58
C VAL A 75 -0.41 13.15 -47.28
N LEU A 76 -0.44 14.49 -47.26
CA LEU A 76 -0.79 15.27 -46.07
C LEU A 76 -2.25 15.06 -45.64
N GLU A 77 -3.22 15.06 -46.58
CA GLU A 77 -4.62 14.74 -46.26
C GLU A 77 -4.76 13.35 -45.61
N ASN A 78 -4.10 12.35 -46.19
CA ASN A 78 -4.10 10.99 -45.65
C ASN A 78 -3.42 10.93 -44.29
N LEU A 79 -2.24 11.52 -44.12
CA LEU A 79 -1.52 11.61 -42.86
C LEU A 79 -2.37 12.28 -41.76
N ASN A 80 -3.02 13.43 -42.11
CA ASN A 80 -3.89 14.12 -41.16
C ASN A 80 -5.05 13.24 -40.69
N ARG A 81 -5.69 12.50 -41.62
CA ARG A 81 -6.77 11.55 -41.28
C ARG A 81 -6.29 10.45 -40.35
N GLU A 82 -5.13 9.85 -40.66
CA GLU A 82 -4.55 8.78 -39.83
C GLU A 82 -4.12 9.27 -38.42
N LEU A 83 -3.53 10.48 -38.34
CA LEU A 83 -3.17 11.12 -37.09
C LEU A 83 -4.41 11.42 -36.24
N SER A 84 -5.51 11.89 -36.84
CA SER A 84 -6.75 12.15 -36.10
C SER A 84 -7.49 10.88 -35.66
N THR A 85 -7.34 9.79 -36.41
CA THR A 85 -8.01 8.51 -36.09
C THR A 85 -7.20 7.66 -35.11
N ARG A 86 -5.93 7.43 -35.39
CA ARG A 86 -5.04 6.52 -34.65
C ARG A 86 -4.18 7.22 -33.60
N GLY A 87 -3.90 8.51 -33.82
CA GLY A 87 -3.03 9.32 -32.97
C GLY A 87 -1.56 9.26 -33.38
N SER A 88 -0.79 10.30 -33.00
CA SER A 88 0.62 10.48 -33.36
C SER A 88 1.51 9.31 -32.92
N ILE A 89 1.29 8.77 -31.72
CA ILE A 89 2.12 7.66 -31.20
C ILE A 89 2.01 6.43 -32.09
N ASP A 90 0.80 6.04 -32.46
CA ASP A 90 0.58 4.86 -33.30
C ASP A 90 1.08 5.08 -34.72
N VAL A 91 0.80 6.27 -35.30
CA VAL A 91 1.22 6.64 -36.65
C VAL A 91 2.75 6.73 -36.76
N ILE A 92 3.45 7.29 -35.76
CA ILE A 92 4.92 7.35 -35.72
C ILE A 92 5.52 5.95 -35.63
N LYS A 93 4.91 5.05 -34.83
CA LYS A 93 5.43 3.68 -34.62
C LYS A 93 5.18 2.72 -35.76
N HIS A 94 4.04 2.85 -36.46
CA HIS A 94 3.58 1.84 -37.42
C HIS A 94 3.44 2.38 -38.85
N GLY A 95 3.66 3.67 -39.02
CA GLY A 95 3.49 4.34 -40.33
C GLY A 95 2.04 4.43 -40.81
N ILE A 96 1.87 4.87 -42.03
CA ILE A 96 0.56 4.97 -42.72
C ILE A 96 0.55 4.12 -43.99
N LYS A 97 -0.63 3.79 -44.48
CA LYS A 97 -0.84 3.13 -45.78
C LYS A 97 -1.61 4.02 -46.71
N ASP A 98 -1.17 4.12 -47.97
CA ASP A 98 -1.79 4.90 -49.01
C ASP A 98 -1.73 4.13 -50.32
N TYR A 99 -2.89 3.78 -50.91
CA TYR A 99 -3.02 2.94 -52.11
C TYR A 99 -2.13 1.66 -52.08
N GLY A 100 -2.06 1.02 -50.91
CA GLY A 100 -1.24 -0.18 -50.72
C GLY A 100 0.26 0.09 -50.52
N VAL A 101 0.71 1.31 -50.66
CA VAL A 101 2.08 1.75 -50.32
C VAL A 101 2.16 2.07 -48.84
N LYS A 102 3.12 1.48 -48.13
CA LYS A 102 3.41 1.81 -46.70
C LYS A 102 4.45 2.93 -46.67
N LEU A 103 4.15 3.97 -45.89
CA LEU A 103 5.12 5.02 -45.51
C LEU A 103 5.44 4.88 -44.01
N GLU A 104 6.71 4.71 -43.70
CA GLU A 104 7.20 4.76 -42.31
C GLU A 104 7.45 6.21 -41.91
N LEU A 105 7.00 6.61 -40.71
CA LEU A 105 7.16 8.00 -40.25
C LEU A 105 8.34 8.19 -39.29
N ALA A 106 8.89 7.10 -38.80
CA ALA A 106 10.15 7.11 -38.05
C ALA A 106 10.79 5.71 -38.08
N TYR A 107 12.08 5.65 -37.89
CA TYR A 107 12.83 4.41 -37.72
C TYR A 107 13.40 4.33 -36.31
N PHE A 108 13.26 3.17 -35.66
CA PHE A 108 13.73 3.00 -34.30
C PHE A 108 14.96 2.10 -34.24
N LYS A 109 15.78 2.35 -33.20
CA LYS A 109 17.03 1.64 -32.98
C LYS A 109 16.79 0.14 -32.83
N PRO A 110 17.43 -0.71 -33.63
CA PRO A 110 17.31 -2.15 -33.47
C PRO A 110 17.90 -2.60 -32.14
N PRO A 111 17.39 -3.69 -31.53
CA PRO A 111 17.87 -4.18 -30.23
C PRO A 111 19.29 -4.73 -30.29
N THR A 112 19.78 -5.12 -31.47
CA THR A 112 21.11 -5.70 -31.70
C THR A 112 21.77 -5.04 -32.91
N ASN A 113 23.09 -5.18 -33.01
CA ASN A 113 23.88 -4.70 -34.16
C ASN A 113 23.79 -5.62 -35.38
N LEU A 114 22.96 -6.66 -35.35
CA LEU A 114 22.80 -7.67 -36.41
C LEU A 114 21.96 -7.17 -37.59
N ASN A 115 21.35 -6.02 -37.50
CA ASN A 115 20.57 -5.38 -38.57
C ASN A 115 21.16 -4.00 -38.93
N PRO A 116 22.26 -3.93 -39.69
CA PRO A 116 22.92 -2.68 -40.05
C PRO A 116 22.05 -1.75 -40.90
N ASP A 117 21.22 -2.30 -41.80
CA ASP A 117 20.37 -1.50 -42.66
C ASP A 117 19.32 -0.71 -41.85
N GLN A 118 18.71 -1.35 -40.86
CA GLN A 118 17.76 -0.67 -39.92
C GLN A 118 18.49 0.41 -39.10
N TYR A 119 19.74 0.17 -38.72
CA TYR A 119 20.54 1.14 -37.99
C TYR A 119 20.86 2.37 -38.84
N ILE A 120 21.16 2.17 -40.15
CA ILE A 120 21.35 3.29 -41.12
C ILE A 120 20.08 4.12 -41.21
N LEU A 121 18.93 3.49 -41.44
CA LEU A 121 17.65 4.16 -41.47
C LEU A 121 17.32 4.90 -40.16
N TYR A 122 17.63 4.27 -39.00
CA TYR A 122 17.48 4.91 -37.70
C TYR A 122 18.28 6.23 -37.61
N LYS A 123 19.49 6.28 -38.13
CA LYS A 123 20.32 7.48 -38.14
C LYS A 123 19.82 8.58 -39.08
N GLN A 124 18.95 8.24 -40.01
CA GLN A 124 18.35 9.21 -40.96
C GLN A 124 17.14 9.95 -40.38
N ASN A 125 16.66 9.58 -39.16
CA ASN A 125 15.63 10.41 -38.52
C ASN A 125 16.11 11.84 -38.32
N VAL A 126 15.29 12.78 -38.68
CA VAL A 126 15.50 14.21 -38.47
C VAL A 126 14.70 14.65 -37.25
N ILE A 127 15.41 15.11 -36.22
CA ILE A 127 14.77 15.80 -35.10
C ILE A 127 15.08 17.27 -35.25
N SER A 128 14.03 18.10 -35.35
CA SER A 128 14.17 19.53 -35.48
C SER A 128 13.53 20.32 -34.35
N VAL A 129 13.99 21.55 -34.16
CA VAL A 129 13.49 22.48 -33.14
C VAL A 129 13.16 23.81 -33.78
N THR A 130 11.98 24.34 -33.44
CA THR A 130 11.54 25.68 -33.83
C THR A 130 11.34 26.51 -32.55
N GLU A 131 11.93 27.70 -32.53
CA GLU A 131 11.74 28.72 -31.48
C GLU A 131 10.60 29.63 -31.92
N GLU A 132 9.75 30.08 -30.98
CA GLU A 132 8.61 30.99 -31.23
C GLU A 132 7.72 30.51 -32.39
N LEU A 133 7.26 29.24 -32.31
CA LEU A 133 6.41 28.67 -33.36
C LEU A 133 5.03 29.32 -33.34
N ALA A 134 4.70 30.02 -34.44
CA ALA A 134 3.37 30.60 -34.67
C ALA A 134 2.36 29.51 -35.04
N PHE A 135 1.31 29.31 -34.20
CA PHE A 135 0.34 28.24 -34.38
C PHE A 135 -1.11 28.69 -34.52
N ASP A 136 -1.44 29.94 -34.12
CA ASP A 136 -2.81 30.45 -34.16
C ASP A 136 -2.83 31.99 -34.09
N GLY A 137 -3.11 32.68 -35.22
CA GLY A 137 -3.43 34.11 -35.23
C GLY A 137 -2.45 35.04 -34.52
N GLY A 138 -1.17 34.75 -34.50
CA GLY A 138 -0.12 35.51 -33.83
C GLY A 138 0.19 35.01 -32.41
N LYS A 139 -0.39 33.89 -31.98
CA LYS A 139 0.04 33.17 -30.77
C LYS A 139 1.23 32.27 -31.08
N GLU A 140 2.23 32.32 -30.25
CA GLU A 140 3.46 31.57 -30.40
C GLU A 140 3.70 30.65 -29.19
N ILE A 141 4.38 29.53 -29.42
CA ILE A 141 4.88 28.63 -28.40
C ILE A 141 6.40 28.72 -28.35
N ASP A 142 6.98 28.78 -27.17
CA ASP A 142 8.41 29.12 -26.98
C ASP A 142 9.34 28.17 -27.73
N LEU A 143 9.16 26.81 -27.55
CA LEU A 143 9.90 25.80 -28.33
C LEU A 143 8.99 24.64 -28.72
N VAL A 144 9.14 24.18 -29.98
CA VAL A 144 8.51 22.95 -30.47
C VAL A 144 9.54 22.03 -31.06
N ILE A 145 9.49 20.74 -30.66
CA ILE A 145 10.36 19.69 -31.19
C ILE A 145 9.56 18.79 -32.11
N PHE A 146 10.10 18.56 -33.30
CA PHE A 146 9.52 17.72 -34.33
C PHE A 146 10.36 16.49 -34.57
N LEU A 147 9.73 15.38 -34.87
CA LEU A 147 10.32 14.17 -35.41
C LEU A 147 9.87 13.97 -36.85
N ASN A 148 10.80 14.08 -37.79
CA ASN A 148 10.52 13.96 -39.24
C ASN A 148 9.33 14.84 -39.68
N GLY A 149 9.27 16.08 -39.16
CA GLY A 149 8.20 17.07 -39.45
C GLY A 149 6.92 16.92 -38.60
N ILE A 150 6.76 15.86 -37.79
CA ILE A 150 5.59 15.69 -36.90
C ILE A 150 5.94 16.27 -35.52
N PRO A 151 5.15 17.20 -34.94
CA PRO A 151 5.43 17.76 -33.63
C PRO A 151 5.20 16.72 -32.56
N VAL A 152 6.17 16.54 -31.67
CA VAL A 152 6.12 15.56 -30.59
C VAL A 152 6.16 16.19 -29.20
N ILE A 153 6.85 17.33 -29.04
CA ILE A 153 6.97 18.04 -27.76
C ILE A 153 6.75 19.53 -27.98
N THR A 154 5.98 20.17 -27.09
CA THR A 154 5.92 21.63 -26.96
C THR A 154 6.49 22.03 -25.60
N MET A 155 7.10 23.21 -25.51
CA MET A 155 7.67 23.72 -24.25
C MET A 155 7.32 25.20 -24.08
N GLU A 156 6.76 25.54 -22.91
CA GLU A 156 6.64 26.92 -22.42
C GLU A 156 7.73 27.13 -21.38
N LEU A 157 8.53 28.14 -21.58
CA LEU A 157 9.75 28.39 -20.80
C LEU A 157 9.57 29.68 -19.99
N LYS A 158 9.97 29.64 -18.74
CA LYS A 158 9.95 30.81 -17.85
C LYS A 158 11.29 30.94 -17.11
N ASN A 159 11.58 32.13 -16.65
CA ASN A 159 12.84 32.41 -15.96
C ASN A 159 12.58 32.82 -14.52
N ALA A 160 12.99 31.99 -13.57
CA ALA A 160 12.84 32.24 -12.15
C ALA A 160 13.53 33.55 -11.68
N PHE A 161 14.58 34.00 -12.37
CA PHE A 161 15.23 35.29 -12.07
C PHE A 161 14.37 36.52 -12.42
N THR A 162 13.34 36.37 -13.24
CA THR A 162 12.38 37.42 -13.58
C THR A 162 11.08 37.31 -12.80
N ASN A 163 11.06 36.51 -11.73
CA ASN A 163 9.86 36.18 -10.94
C ASN A 163 8.77 35.43 -11.75
N GLN A 164 9.14 34.80 -12.85
CA GLN A 164 8.26 33.92 -13.60
C GLN A 164 8.76 32.48 -13.45
N THR A 165 7.86 31.59 -13.08
CA THR A 165 8.19 30.19 -12.80
C THR A 165 7.39 29.27 -13.70
N TYR A 166 7.64 27.96 -13.61
CA TYR A 166 6.83 26.94 -14.27
C TYR A 166 5.31 27.12 -14.03
N LYS A 167 4.90 27.74 -12.90
CA LYS A 167 3.48 28.03 -12.62
C LYS A 167 2.89 29.01 -13.63
N ASN A 168 3.67 29.97 -14.09
CA ASN A 168 3.26 30.89 -15.15
C ASN A 168 3.15 30.16 -16.49
N ALA A 169 4.09 29.27 -16.82
CA ALA A 169 4.02 28.42 -18.00
C ALA A 169 2.78 27.50 -17.97
N ILE A 170 2.48 26.88 -16.82
CA ILE A 170 1.26 26.07 -16.62
C ILE A 170 0.00 26.91 -16.81
N LYS A 171 -0.02 28.13 -16.28
CA LYS A 171 -1.12 29.06 -16.44
C LYS A 171 -1.33 29.40 -17.93
N GLN A 172 -0.27 29.66 -18.66
CA GLN A 172 -0.29 29.94 -20.08
C GLN A 172 -0.88 28.78 -20.91
N TYR A 173 -0.50 27.52 -20.58
CA TYR A 173 -1.13 26.34 -21.19
C TYR A 173 -2.62 26.19 -20.87
N LYS A 174 -3.05 26.59 -19.69
CA LYS A 174 -4.46 26.48 -19.27
C LYS A 174 -5.36 27.53 -19.89
N GLU A 175 -4.89 28.78 -19.96
CA GLU A 175 -5.68 29.96 -20.33
C GLU A 175 -5.51 30.33 -21.81
N ASP A 176 -4.29 30.25 -22.37
CA ASP A 176 -3.96 30.79 -23.68
C ASP A 176 -3.84 29.76 -24.79
N ARG A 177 -3.73 28.45 -24.46
CA ARG A 177 -3.58 27.36 -25.44
C ARG A 177 -4.88 26.60 -25.61
N ASP A 178 -5.56 26.83 -26.75
CA ASP A 178 -6.82 26.15 -27.06
C ASP A 178 -6.57 24.66 -27.30
N LYS A 179 -7.20 23.83 -26.46
CA LYS A 179 -7.16 22.36 -26.56
C LYS A 179 -7.71 21.80 -27.87
N ASN A 180 -8.51 22.59 -28.61
CA ASN A 180 -9.08 22.23 -29.91
C ASN A 180 -8.18 22.63 -31.07
N ASN A 181 -7.14 23.46 -30.85
CA ASN A 181 -6.15 23.76 -31.87
C ASN A 181 -5.44 22.47 -32.29
N GLN A 182 -5.16 22.32 -33.59
CA GLN A 182 -4.59 21.11 -34.17
C GLN A 182 -3.29 20.66 -33.48
N LEU A 183 -2.42 21.60 -33.10
CA LEU A 183 -1.15 21.29 -32.39
C LEU A 183 -1.37 20.64 -31.03
N PHE A 184 -2.40 21.04 -30.28
CA PHE A 184 -2.69 20.63 -28.91
C PHE A 184 -3.81 19.60 -28.76
N ARG A 185 -4.50 19.26 -29.89
CA ARG A 185 -5.61 18.31 -29.87
C ARG A 185 -5.13 16.95 -29.37
N PHE A 186 -5.85 16.42 -28.36
CA PHE A 186 -5.45 15.20 -27.66
C PHE A 186 -5.05 14.07 -28.60
N LYS A 187 -3.85 13.56 -28.45
CA LYS A 187 -3.16 12.47 -29.18
C LYS A 187 -2.90 12.70 -30.67
N GLU A 188 -3.38 13.81 -31.26
CA GLU A 188 -3.33 14.01 -32.72
C GLU A 188 -2.01 14.63 -33.20
N ARG A 189 -1.31 15.43 -32.35
CA ARG A 189 -0.03 16.07 -32.70
C ARG A 189 0.95 15.97 -31.54
N ALA A 190 1.15 17.07 -30.81
CA ALA A 190 2.05 17.06 -29.66
C ALA A 190 1.67 15.95 -28.67
N ILE A 191 2.63 15.13 -28.31
CA ILE A 191 2.46 13.98 -27.42
C ILE A 191 2.55 14.43 -25.96
N VAL A 192 3.44 15.38 -25.68
CA VAL A 192 3.67 15.93 -24.34
C VAL A 192 3.95 17.43 -24.41
N ASN A 193 3.43 18.17 -23.44
CA ASN A 193 3.61 19.60 -23.29
C ASN A 193 4.37 19.86 -21.98
N PHE A 194 5.52 20.53 -22.03
CA PHE A 194 6.37 20.83 -20.90
C PHE A 194 6.23 22.30 -20.48
N ALA A 195 6.08 22.52 -19.17
CA ALA A 195 6.20 23.81 -18.50
C ALA A 195 7.52 23.81 -17.70
N VAL A 196 8.49 24.62 -18.11
CA VAL A 196 9.86 24.56 -17.57
C VAL A 196 10.31 25.94 -17.15
N ASP A 197 10.97 26.01 -16.00
CA ASP A 197 11.79 27.17 -15.63
C ASP A 197 13.24 26.74 -15.37
N THR A 198 14.05 27.64 -14.84
CA THR A 198 15.47 27.38 -14.52
C THR A 198 15.69 26.36 -13.40
N ASP A 199 14.64 26.11 -12.59
CA ASP A 199 14.71 25.27 -11.39
C ASP A 199 13.90 23.98 -11.50
N GLU A 200 12.71 24.01 -12.08
CA GLU A 200 11.76 22.89 -12.11
C GLU A 200 11.09 22.68 -13.47
N ALA A 201 10.61 21.48 -13.72
CA ALA A 201 9.90 21.07 -14.92
C ALA A 201 8.64 20.26 -14.59
N TYR A 202 7.56 20.57 -15.34
CA TYR A 202 6.29 19.88 -15.25
C TYR A 202 5.80 19.51 -16.66
N MET A 203 5.00 18.46 -16.80
CA MET A 203 4.50 18.00 -18.08
C MET A 203 3.03 17.61 -18.03
N THR A 204 2.37 17.71 -19.18
CA THR A 204 1.04 17.14 -19.39
C THR A 204 0.93 16.51 -20.78
N THR A 205 0.15 15.42 -20.88
CA THR A 205 -0.16 14.75 -22.16
C THR A 205 -1.53 15.13 -22.71
N ARG A 206 -2.27 15.99 -21.99
CA ARG A 206 -3.61 16.43 -22.41
C ARG A 206 -3.94 17.80 -21.85
N LEU A 207 -4.23 18.76 -22.73
CA LEU A 207 -4.82 20.04 -22.34
C LEU A 207 -6.33 19.89 -22.16
N ASN A 208 -6.88 20.54 -21.12
CA ASN A 208 -8.31 20.58 -20.80
C ASN A 208 -8.73 21.91 -20.14
N GLY A 209 -8.16 23.04 -20.62
CA GLY A 209 -8.36 24.35 -20.01
C GLY A 209 -7.93 24.34 -18.54
N ASP A 210 -8.70 24.99 -17.67
CA ASP A 210 -8.42 25.06 -16.22
C ASP A 210 -8.28 23.69 -15.54
N LYS A 211 -8.94 22.65 -16.06
CA LYS A 211 -8.86 21.27 -15.56
C LYS A 211 -7.62 20.52 -16.05
N THR A 212 -6.70 21.18 -16.74
CA THR A 212 -5.43 20.57 -17.15
C THR A 212 -4.59 20.25 -15.91
N TYR A 213 -4.13 19.01 -15.81
CA TYR A 213 -3.27 18.55 -14.74
C TYR A 213 -1.84 18.36 -15.26
N PHE A 214 -0.87 18.99 -14.58
CA PHE A 214 0.55 18.84 -14.88
C PHE A 214 1.21 17.93 -13.84
N LEU A 215 2.03 17.02 -14.34
CA LEU A 215 2.82 16.10 -13.54
C LEU A 215 4.25 16.62 -13.38
N PRO A 216 4.88 16.48 -12.21
CA PRO A 216 6.29 16.82 -12.04
C PRO A 216 7.18 15.93 -12.91
N PHE A 217 8.23 16.53 -13.48
CA PHE A 217 9.25 15.84 -14.28
C PHE A 217 10.65 16.13 -13.72
N ASN A 218 10.81 16.16 -12.40
CA ASN A 218 12.03 16.53 -11.70
C ASN A 218 12.85 15.30 -11.28
N LYS A 219 14.18 15.46 -11.16
CA LYS A 219 15.09 14.40 -10.69
C LYS A 219 14.86 14.00 -9.24
N GLY A 220 14.40 14.96 -8.43
CA GLY A 220 14.46 14.89 -6.98
C GLY A 220 15.79 15.44 -6.45
N ASN A 221 15.80 15.86 -5.19
CA ASN A 221 16.98 16.42 -4.53
C ASN A 221 17.14 15.80 -3.13
N ASN A 222 18.02 14.83 -2.97
CA ASN A 222 18.28 14.12 -1.73
C ASN A 222 17.00 13.63 -1.02
N GLY A 223 16.13 12.91 -1.76
CA GLY A 223 14.86 12.41 -1.25
C GLY A 223 13.73 13.45 -1.14
N SER A 224 13.97 14.70 -1.54
CA SER A 224 13.00 15.80 -1.60
C SER A 224 12.64 16.14 -3.06
N ALA A 225 11.62 16.97 -3.26
CA ALA A 225 11.25 17.48 -4.57
C ALA A 225 12.30 18.43 -5.16
N GLY A 226 12.12 18.77 -6.45
CA GLY A 226 12.98 19.68 -7.20
C GLY A 226 14.17 18.96 -7.85
N ASN A 227 15.19 19.73 -8.18
CA ASN A 227 16.39 19.25 -8.89
C ASN A 227 17.66 19.61 -8.14
N PRO A 228 18.71 18.78 -8.19
CA PRO A 228 19.97 19.05 -7.52
C PRO A 228 20.68 20.27 -8.13
N THR A 229 21.37 21.05 -7.29
CA THR A 229 22.22 22.13 -7.76
C THR A 229 23.51 21.57 -8.29
N VAL A 230 23.79 21.81 -9.57
CA VAL A 230 25.03 21.43 -10.22
C VAL A 230 25.85 22.68 -10.53
N LYS A 231 27.14 22.62 -10.24
CA LYS A 231 28.03 23.78 -10.46
C LYS A 231 28.02 24.20 -11.94
N ASP A 232 27.86 25.46 -12.20
CA ASP A 232 27.88 26.09 -13.53
C ASP A 232 26.75 25.62 -14.47
N GLN A 233 25.65 25.02 -13.95
CA GLN A 233 24.49 24.56 -14.74
C GLN A 233 23.18 25.04 -14.14
N LEU A 234 22.12 25.14 -14.96
CA LEU A 234 20.76 25.33 -14.50
C LEU A 234 20.24 24.01 -13.93
N LYS A 235 19.38 24.05 -12.90
CA LYS A 235 18.86 22.82 -12.30
C LYS A 235 18.07 21.94 -13.28
N THR A 236 17.45 22.54 -14.31
CA THR A 236 16.69 21.85 -15.35
C THR A 236 17.54 21.42 -16.58
N HIS A 237 18.88 21.58 -16.53
CA HIS A 237 19.80 21.22 -17.63
C HIS A 237 19.62 19.79 -18.15
N TYR A 238 19.26 18.84 -17.28
CA TYR A 238 19.08 17.44 -17.65
C TYR A 238 18.02 17.24 -18.75
N ILE A 239 17.06 18.17 -18.91
CA ILE A 239 16.04 18.05 -19.94
C ILE A 239 16.69 18.06 -21.32
N TRP A 240 17.52 19.05 -21.64
CA TRP A 240 18.19 19.14 -22.95
C TRP A 240 19.50 18.38 -23.03
N GLU A 241 20.18 18.19 -21.89
CA GLU A 241 21.47 17.48 -21.88
C GLU A 241 21.34 15.95 -21.79
N GLU A 242 20.21 15.45 -21.27
CA GLU A 242 19.99 14.00 -21.11
C GLU A 242 18.71 13.55 -21.85
N VAL A 243 17.54 14.09 -21.46
CA VAL A 243 16.22 13.57 -21.91
C VAL A 243 15.99 13.81 -23.40
N LEU A 244 16.37 14.98 -23.92
CA LEU A 244 16.23 15.36 -25.31
C LEU A 244 17.42 14.97 -26.19
N LYS A 245 18.37 14.11 -25.73
CA LYS A 245 19.30 13.46 -26.65
C LYS A 245 18.54 12.63 -27.67
N LYS A 246 18.93 12.69 -28.97
CA LYS A 246 18.25 11.96 -30.06
C LYS A 246 17.95 10.51 -29.71
N ASP A 247 18.95 9.78 -29.25
CA ASP A 247 18.79 8.35 -28.93
C ASP A 247 17.77 8.11 -27.79
N LEU A 248 17.76 8.98 -26.76
CA LEU A 248 16.84 8.84 -25.64
C LEU A 248 15.44 9.30 -26.00
N LEU A 249 15.30 10.42 -26.70
CA LEU A 249 13.96 10.87 -27.14
C LEU A 249 13.28 9.82 -28.03
N LEU A 250 14.00 9.24 -29.00
CA LEU A 250 13.47 8.17 -29.86
C LEU A 250 13.16 6.90 -29.03
N GLU A 251 13.97 6.57 -28.04
CA GLU A 251 13.67 5.47 -27.12
C GLU A 251 12.41 5.72 -26.29
N ILE A 252 12.22 6.93 -25.74
CA ILE A 252 11.02 7.33 -25.00
C ILE A 252 9.78 7.19 -25.87
N LEU A 253 9.81 7.76 -27.08
CA LEU A 253 8.70 7.70 -28.03
C LEU A 253 8.35 6.27 -28.45
N HIS A 254 9.36 5.41 -28.63
CA HIS A 254 9.18 4.03 -29.08
C HIS A 254 8.75 3.11 -27.94
N LYS A 255 9.48 3.11 -26.80
CA LYS A 255 9.41 2.07 -25.78
C LYS A 255 8.65 2.47 -24.51
N PHE A 256 8.51 3.76 -24.24
CA PHE A 256 7.87 4.23 -23.01
C PHE A 256 6.50 4.88 -23.24
N THR A 257 6.25 5.42 -24.44
CA THR A 257 5.03 6.17 -24.72
C THR A 257 3.98 5.27 -25.40
N TYR A 258 2.75 5.26 -24.87
CA TYR A 258 1.62 4.52 -25.47
C TYR A 258 0.27 5.11 -25.06
N VAL A 259 -0.80 4.73 -25.78
CA VAL A 259 -2.17 5.10 -25.44
C VAL A 259 -2.79 3.98 -24.61
N GLN A 260 -3.04 4.24 -23.34
CA GLN A 260 -3.76 3.33 -22.47
C GLN A 260 -5.27 3.48 -22.69
N LYS A 261 -5.98 2.36 -22.91
CA LYS A 261 -7.43 2.30 -23.06
C LYS A 261 -8.05 1.61 -21.85
N LYS A 262 -8.98 2.29 -21.20
CA LYS A 262 -9.78 1.74 -20.12
C LYS A 262 -11.23 1.67 -20.57
N VAL A 263 -11.78 0.45 -20.59
CA VAL A 263 -13.19 0.22 -20.97
C VAL A 263 -14.03 0.26 -19.69
N GLU A 264 -14.96 1.20 -19.62
CA GLU A 264 -15.95 1.30 -18.56
C GLU A 264 -17.31 0.90 -19.13
N LYS A 265 -17.95 -0.10 -18.52
CA LYS A 265 -19.32 -0.49 -18.88
C LYS A 265 -20.30 0.41 -18.14
N LEU A 266 -21.13 1.11 -18.90
CA LEU A 266 -22.21 1.94 -18.39
C LEU A 266 -23.40 1.07 -17.96
N ASP A 267 -24.29 1.61 -17.10
CA ASP A 267 -25.46 0.89 -16.59
C ASP A 267 -26.47 0.49 -17.69
N ASN A 268 -26.45 1.20 -18.82
CA ASN A 268 -27.26 0.89 -20.01
C ASN A 268 -26.67 -0.24 -20.88
N GLY A 269 -25.51 -0.79 -20.52
CA GLY A 269 -24.82 -1.82 -21.27
C GLY A 269 -23.82 -1.31 -22.31
N ASP A 270 -23.76 -0.01 -22.57
CA ASP A 270 -22.79 0.60 -23.48
C ASP A 270 -21.38 0.58 -22.86
N GLU A 271 -20.37 0.59 -23.71
CA GLU A 271 -18.96 0.65 -23.30
C GLU A 271 -18.40 2.06 -23.56
N LEU A 272 -17.93 2.73 -22.52
CA LEU A 272 -17.19 3.98 -22.61
C LEU A 272 -15.69 3.68 -22.60
N ILE A 273 -15.01 4.01 -23.70
CA ILE A 273 -13.56 3.87 -23.80
C ILE A 273 -12.90 5.19 -23.38
N LYS A 274 -12.22 5.19 -22.25
CA LYS A 274 -11.37 6.30 -21.80
C LYS A 274 -9.93 6.06 -22.28
N GLU A 275 -9.40 7.02 -23.04
CA GLU A 275 -8.02 6.98 -23.52
C GLU A 275 -7.14 7.95 -22.75
N THR A 276 -5.93 7.51 -22.40
CA THR A 276 -4.90 8.33 -21.75
C THR A 276 -3.56 8.08 -22.43
N VAL A 277 -2.88 9.14 -22.82
CA VAL A 277 -1.49 9.05 -23.31
C VAL A 277 -0.58 8.93 -22.10
N ILE A 278 0.13 7.82 -22.01
CA ILE A 278 1.13 7.56 -20.99
C ILE A 278 2.50 8.00 -21.51
N PHE A 279 3.12 8.93 -20.79
CA PHE A 279 4.50 9.37 -20.97
C PHE A 279 5.24 9.17 -19.64
N PRO A 280 6.49 8.66 -19.62
CA PRO A 280 7.18 8.36 -18.38
C PRO A 280 7.51 9.64 -17.60
N ARG A 281 7.36 9.61 -16.28
CA ARG A 281 7.93 10.64 -15.40
C ARG A 281 9.42 10.38 -15.21
N TYR A 282 10.17 11.40 -14.77
CA TYR A 282 11.62 11.28 -14.68
C TYR A 282 12.06 10.06 -13.85
N HIS A 283 11.58 9.90 -12.61
CA HIS A 283 11.98 8.77 -11.76
C HIS A 283 11.62 7.39 -12.35
N GLN A 284 10.55 7.29 -13.16
CA GLN A 284 10.17 6.05 -13.84
C GLN A 284 11.11 5.75 -15.01
N LEU A 285 11.46 6.78 -15.77
CA LEU A 285 12.45 6.66 -16.85
C LEU A 285 13.82 6.29 -16.30
N ASP A 286 14.24 6.97 -15.22
CA ASP A 286 15.54 6.81 -14.59
C ASP A 286 15.74 5.41 -14.04
N VAL A 287 14.78 4.90 -13.23
CA VAL A 287 14.89 3.56 -12.64
C VAL A 287 14.98 2.47 -13.71
N VAL A 288 14.12 2.53 -14.73
CA VAL A 288 14.13 1.50 -15.80
C VAL A 288 15.46 1.52 -16.54
N ARG A 289 15.95 2.70 -16.92
CA ARG A 289 17.22 2.83 -17.66
C ARG A 289 18.43 2.42 -16.82
N ASN A 290 18.50 2.82 -15.56
CA ASN A 290 19.59 2.45 -14.66
C ASN A 290 19.68 0.93 -14.49
N ILE A 291 18.54 0.27 -14.26
CA ILE A 291 18.46 -1.19 -14.18
C ILE A 291 18.93 -1.85 -15.48
N LEU A 292 18.41 -1.42 -16.62
CA LEU A 292 18.75 -2.00 -17.93
C LEU A 292 20.24 -1.83 -18.24
N ASN A 293 20.81 -0.65 -17.97
CA ASN A 293 22.24 -0.40 -18.16
C ASN A 293 23.08 -1.30 -17.25
N HIS A 294 22.73 -1.42 -15.96
CA HIS A 294 23.43 -2.30 -15.04
C HIS A 294 23.32 -3.77 -15.47
N ALA A 295 22.13 -4.25 -15.80
CA ALA A 295 21.89 -5.62 -16.24
C ALA A 295 22.61 -5.95 -17.57
N LYS A 296 22.74 -4.97 -18.48
CA LYS A 296 23.46 -5.12 -19.73
C LYS A 296 24.95 -5.39 -19.53
N HIS A 297 25.57 -4.77 -18.52
CA HIS A 297 27.00 -4.95 -18.24
C HIS A 297 27.28 -6.13 -17.31
N ASN A 298 26.39 -6.42 -16.36
CA ASN A 298 26.62 -7.42 -15.31
C ASN A 298 25.87 -8.75 -15.54
N GLY A 299 25.00 -8.82 -16.55
CA GLY A 299 24.25 -10.04 -16.89
C GLY A 299 23.16 -10.40 -15.87
N SER A 300 22.89 -11.70 -15.74
CA SER A 300 21.93 -12.26 -14.79
C SER A 300 22.55 -12.51 -13.41
N GLY A 301 21.71 -12.79 -12.37
CA GLY A 301 22.16 -13.09 -11.01
C GLY A 301 22.20 -11.87 -10.10
N ASN A 302 21.66 -10.74 -10.53
CA ASN A 302 21.66 -9.49 -9.76
C ASN A 302 20.30 -9.26 -9.04
N ARG A 303 20.33 -8.47 -7.98
CA ARG A 303 19.17 -8.09 -7.16
C ARG A 303 19.00 -6.58 -7.16
N TYR A 304 17.77 -6.14 -7.29
CA TYR A 304 17.43 -4.71 -7.34
C TYR A 304 16.21 -4.46 -6.46
N LEU A 305 16.39 -3.65 -5.44
CA LEU A 305 15.28 -3.13 -4.62
C LEU A 305 14.89 -1.74 -5.07
N ILE A 306 13.64 -1.55 -5.45
CA ILE A 306 13.09 -0.28 -5.92
C ILE A 306 12.10 0.22 -4.88
N GLN A 307 12.51 1.23 -4.11
CA GLN A 307 11.65 1.89 -3.13
C GLN A 307 10.93 3.06 -3.78
N HIS A 308 9.71 2.84 -4.23
CA HIS A 308 8.86 3.88 -4.80
C HIS A 308 7.59 4.04 -3.97
N SER A 309 7.26 5.27 -3.58
CA SER A 309 6.08 5.63 -2.79
C SER A 309 4.80 4.98 -3.30
N ALA A 310 3.87 4.69 -2.40
CA ALA A 310 2.53 4.24 -2.79
C ALA A 310 1.88 5.32 -3.67
N GLY A 311 1.31 4.92 -4.82
CA GLY A 311 0.73 5.85 -5.76
C GLY A 311 1.68 6.44 -6.80
N SER A 312 2.99 6.18 -6.70
CA SER A 312 4.01 6.72 -7.62
C SER A 312 3.95 6.21 -9.07
N GLY A 313 3.02 5.29 -9.37
CA GLY A 313 2.91 4.68 -10.71
C GLY A 313 3.86 3.50 -10.93
N LYS A 314 4.15 2.72 -9.90
CA LYS A 314 4.97 1.48 -9.96
C LYS A 314 4.54 0.55 -11.09
N THR A 315 3.24 0.38 -11.31
CA THR A 315 2.66 -0.45 -12.38
C THR A 315 3.26 -0.12 -13.76
N ASN A 316 3.40 1.18 -14.10
CA ASN A 316 4.01 1.57 -15.38
C ASN A 316 5.49 1.23 -15.42
N SER A 317 6.25 1.47 -14.33
CA SER A 317 7.68 1.10 -14.26
C SER A 317 7.87 -0.41 -14.42
N ILE A 318 7.03 -1.23 -13.79
CA ILE A 318 7.04 -2.69 -13.92
C ILE A 318 6.71 -3.10 -15.37
N THR A 319 5.70 -2.48 -15.97
CA THR A 319 5.29 -2.74 -17.36
C THR A 319 6.46 -2.49 -18.33
N TRP A 320 7.08 -1.31 -18.27
CA TRP A 320 8.20 -0.97 -19.12
C TRP A 320 9.41 -1.86 -18.87
N LEU A 321 9.75 -2.09 -17.59
CA LEU A 321 10.89 -2.94 -17.23
C LEU A 321 10.71 -4.36 -17.74
N SER A 322 9.52 -4.94 -17.62
CA SER A 322 9.23 -6.31 -18.06
C SER A 322 9.43 -6.48 -19.57
N HIS A 323 8.89 -5.57 -20.39
CA HIS A 323 9.07 -5.60 -21.85
C HIS A 323 10.52 -5.36 -22.26
N ARG A 324 11.22 -4.48 -21.55
CA ARG A 324 12.63 -4.16 -21.84
C ARG A 324 13.56 -5.32 -21.47
N LEU A 325 13.35 -5.95 -20.32
CA LEU A 325 14.12 -7.13 -19.90
C LEU A 325 13.90 -8.32 -20.85
N ALA A 326 12.68 -8.54 -21.34
CA ALA A 326 12.33 -9.61 -22.27
C ALA A 326 13.05 -9.52 -23.64
N SER A 327 13.56 -8.32 -23.97
CA SER A 327 14.30 -8.06 -25.23
C SER A 327 15.71 -7.53 -24.99
N LEU A 328 16.25 -7.66 -23.77
CA LEU A 328 17.57 -7.12 -23.42
C LEU A 328 18.69 -8.04 -23.91
N HIS A 329 19.65 -7.44 -24.63
CA HIS A 329 20.84 -8.11 -25.10
C HIS A 329 22.10 -7.50 -24.47
N ASP A 330 23.12 -8.29 -24.26
CA ASP A 330 24.45 -7.86 -23.79
C ASP A 330 25.24 -7.14 -24.90
N MET A 331 26.50 -6.81 -24.61
CA MET A 331 27.35 -6.13 -25.57
C MET A 331 27.74 -7.01 -26.78
N ASP A 332 27.62 -8.34 -26.63
CA ASP A 332 27.94 -9.34 -27.65
C ASP A 332 26.69 -9.79 -28.44
N ASN A 333 25.54 -9.07 -28.26
CA ASN A 333 24.22 -9.36 -28.86
C ASN A 333 23.59 -10.68 -28.39
N ASN A 334 24.00 -11.27 -27.28
CA ASN A 334 23.30 -12.40 -26.67
C ASN A 334 22.14 -11.92 -25.82
N ILE A 335 21.04 -12.66 -25.84
CA ILE A 335 19.90 -12.37 -24.97
C ILE A 335 20.29 -12.62 -23.50
N ILE A 336 20.04 -11.66 -22.62
CA ILE A 336 20.39 -11.78 -21.20
C ILE A 336 19.35 -12.63 -20.48
N PHE A 337 18.06 -12.46 -20.75
CA PHE A 337 16.98 -13.20 -20.10
C PHE A 337 16.14 -13.98 -21.12
N ASN A 338 15.99 -15.27 -20.91
CA ASN A 338 15.15 -16.14 -21.74
C ASN A 338 13.65 -15.88 -21.53
N GLY A 339 13.29 -15.46 -20.30
CA GLY A 339 11.94 -15.09 -19.93
C GLY A 339 11.90 -14.14 -18.74
N VAL A 340 10.81 -13.39 -18.63
CA VAL A 340 10.51 -12.48 -17.54
C VAL A 340 9.25 -12.98 -16.83
N ILE A 341 9.31 -13.13 -15.51
CA ILE A 341 8.17 -13.57 -14.71
C ILE A 341 7.77 -12.42 -13.80
N VAL A 342 6.54 -11.94 -13.97
CA VAL A 342 5.97 -10.87 -13.16
C VAL A 342 5.09 -11.49 -12.09
N VAL A 343 5.40 -11.22 -10.84
CA VAL A 343 4.71 -11.77 -9.66
C VAL A 343 3.94 -10.67 -8.97
N THR A 344 2.62 -10.88 -8.79
CA THR A 344 1.72 -9.92 -8.14
C THR A 344 1.07 -10.54 -6.89
N ASP A 345 0.70 -9.71 -5.91
CA ASP A 345 0.11 -10.16 -4.64
C ASP A 345 -1.33 -10.68 -4.83
N ARG A 346 -2.17 -10.02 -5.63
CA ARG A 346 -3.63 -10.30 -5.67
C ARG A 346 -4.21 -10.37 -7.08
N LYS A 347 -5.23 -11.24 -7.25
CA LYS A 347 -5.96 -11.42 -8.52
C LYS A 347 -6.56 -10.14 -9.10
N VAL A 348 -6.94 -9.15 -8.29
CA VAL A 348 -7.54 -7.88 -8.78
C VAL A 348 -6.49 -6.89 -9.27
N LEU A 349 -5.34 -6.78 -8.58
CA LEU A 349 -4.18 -5.98 -9.05
C LEU A 349 -3.54 -6.60 -10.28
N ASP A 350 -3.57 -7.94 -10.35
CA ASP A 350 -3.14 -8.73 -11.49
C ASP A 350 -3.82 -8.25 -12.80
N GLN A 351 -5.13 -7.99 -12.79
CA GLN A 351 -5.84 -7.54 -13.99
C GLN A 351 -5.37 -6.17 -14.49
N GLN A 352 -5.14 -5.17 -13.61
CA GLN A 352 -4.66 -3.85 -14.02
C GLN A 352 -3.24 -3.91 -14.58
N LEU A 353 -2.37 -4.68 -13.95
CA LEU A 353 -0.99 -4.85 -14.41
C LEU A 353 -0.95 -5.67 -15.71
N GLN A 354 -1.75 -6.73 -15.82
CA GLN A 354 -1.93 -7.50 -17.05
C GLN A 354 -2.37 -6.59 -18.19
N ASP A 355 -3.44 -5.81 -18.00
CA ASP A 355 -3.96 -4.90 -19.02
C ASP A 355 -2.89 -3.90 -19.48
N SER A 356 -2.09 -3.36 -18.55
CA SER A 356 -1.00 -2.44 -18.86
C SER A 356 0.12 -3.10 -19.66
N ILE A 357 0.52 -4.33 -19.27
CA ILE A 357 1.56 -5.11 -19.99
C ILE A 357 1.08 -5.49 -21.39
N TYR A 358 -0.19 -5.88 -21.55
CA TYR A 358 -0.77 -6.19 -22.86
C TYR A 358 -0.87 -4.98 -23.78
N GLN A 359 -1.20 -3.81 -23.25
CA GLN A 359 -1.44 -2.60 -24.06
C GLN A 359 -0.15 -1.96 -24.57
N LEU A 360 0.98 -2.16 -23.94
CA LEU A 360 2.25 -1.55 -24.35
C LEU A 360 2.78 -2.11 -25.68
N GLU A 361 2.83 -3.44 -25.85
CA GLU A 361 3.23 -4.09 -27.08
C GLU A 361 2.34 -5.32 -27.31
N HIS A 362 1.32 -5.18 -28.15
CA HIS A 362 0.40 -6.28 -28.46
C HIS A 362 0.97 -7.20 -29.55
N LYS A 363 1.80 -8.17 -29.13
CA LYS A 363 2.23 -9.28 -30.00
C LYS A 363 1.70 -10.59 -29.44
N ILE A 364 0.93 -11.32 -30.27
CA ILE A 364 0.38 -12.64 -29.89
C ILE A 364 1.53 -13.58 -29.49
N GLY A 365 1.42 -14.23 -28.31
CA GLY A 365 2.40 -15.18 -27.80
C GLY A 365 3.57 -14.59 -27.03
N MET A 366 3.63 -13.25 -26.85
CA MET A 366 4.67 -12.64 -26.00
C MET A 366 4.34 -12.64 -24.51
N VAL A 367 3.06 -12.54 -24.15
CA VAL A 367 2.59 -12.42 -22.77
C VAL A 367 1.58 -13.49 -22.45
N ALA A 368 1.78 -14.25 -21.38
CA ALA A 368 0.83 -15.25 -20.90
C ALA A 368 0.47 -15.00 -19.41
N PRO A 369 -0.81 -14.73 -19.11
CA PRO A 369 -1.29 -14.71 -17.74
C PRO A 369 -1.64 -16.12 -17.30
N ILE A 370 -1.16 -16.54 -16.15
CA ILE A 370 -1.45 -17.87 -15.59
C ILE A 370 -2.74 -17.82 -14.78
N LYS A 371 -3.81 -18.39 -15.32
CA LYS A 371 -5.14 -18.43 -14.69
C LYS A 371 -5.37 -19.71 -13.89
N ASP A 372 -5.03 -20.86 -14.49
CA ASP A 372 -5.37 -22.19 -13.97
C ASP A 372 -4.11 -22.92 -13.49
N GLY A 373 -3.79 -23.14 -12.34
CA GLY A 373 -2.83 -24.05 -11.75
C GLY A 373 -1.33 -23.88 -12.12
N SER A 374 -0.51 -24.74 -11.52
CA SER A 374 0.95 -24.79 -11.72
C SER A 374 1.39 -25.49 -13.01
N SER A 375 0.51 -26.32 -13.61
CA SER A 375 0.77 -27.00 -14.90
C SER A 375 0.83 -26.00 -16.06
N GLU A 376 -0.10 -25.05 -16.13
CA GLU A 376 -0.12 -24.00 -17.15
C GLU A 376 1.16 -23.16 -17.11
N LEU A 377 1.65 -22.87 -15.90
CA LEU A 377 2.89 -22.14 -15.70
C LEU A 377 4.11 -22.91 -16.25
N ALA A 378 4.17 -24.21 -15.98
CA ALA A 378 5.25 -25.06 -16.47
C ALA A 378 5.25 -25.12 -18.01
N ASP A 379 4.08 -25.26 -18.62
CA ASP A 379 3.90 -25.28 -20.08
C ASP A 379 4.36 -23.96 -20.71
N GLU A 380 4.05 -22.81 -20.12
CA GLU A 380 4.46 -21.51 -20.65
C GLU A 380 5.98 -21.26 -20.52
N ILE A 381 6.61 -21.75 -19.44
CA ILE A 381 8.07 -21.73 -19.29
C ILE A 381 8.74 -22.62 -20.34
N GLU A 382 8.20 -23.81 -20.59
CA GLU A 382 8.73 -24.76 -21.61
C GLU A 382 8.57 -24.22 -23.02
N LYS A 383 7.42 -23.63 -23.37
CA LYS A 383 7.16 -22.94 -24.65
C LYS A 383 8.10 -21.74 -24.88
N GLY A 384 8.73 -21.20 -23.83
CA GLY A 384 9.63 -20.06 -23.93
C GLY A 384 8.90 -18.72 -24.07
N THR A 385 7.69 -18.60 -23.48
CA THR A 385 6.94 -17.36 -23.43
C THR A 385 7.76 -16.25 -22.80
N LYS A 386 7.81 -15.09 -23.42
CA LYS A 386 8.72 -14.00 -23.05
C LYS A 386 8.38 -13.32 -21.74
N ILE A 387 7.06 -13.11 -21.48
CA ILE A 387 6.58 -12.47 -20.24
C ILE A 387 5.45 -13.35 -19.68
N ILE A 388 5.65 -13.87 -18.48
CA ILE A 388 4.67 -14.68 -17.77
C ILE A 388 4.19 -13.87 -16.55
N ILE A 389 2.87 -13.75 -16.37
CA ILE A 389 2.30 -13.03 -15.24
C ILE A 389 1.65 -14.06 -14.31
N SER A 390 2.06 -14.07 -13.05
CA SER A 390 1.60 -15.05 -12.07
C SER A 390 1.34 -14.39 -10.72
N THR A 391 0.51 -15.03 -9.90
CA THR A 391 0.27 -14.58 -8.54
C THR A 391 1.30 -15.19 -7.58
N ILE A 392 1.46 -14.50 -6.48
CA ILE A 392 2.39 -14.80 -5.41
C ILE A 392 2.22 -16.22 -4.82
N GLN A 393 0.98 -16.74 -4.78
CA GLN A 393 0.69 -18.10 -4.28
C GLN A 393 1.29 -19.21 -5.16
N LYS A 394 1.56 -18.93 -6.43
CA LYS A 394 2.15 -19.88 -7.39
C LYS A 394 3.69 -19.80 -7.42
N PHE A 395 4.26 -18.84 -6.70
CA PHE A 395 5.69 -18.54 -6.77
C PHE A 395 6.63 -19.68 -6.35
N PRO A 396 6.36 -20.47 -5.29
CA PRO A 396 7.20 -21.64 -4.96
C PRO A 396 7.32 -22.64 -6.10
N PHE A 397 6.25 -22.87 -6.86
CA PHE A 397 6.28 -23.75 -8.04
C PHE A 397 7.09 -23.16 -9.21
N ILE A 398 7.13 -21.82 -9.34
CA ILE A 398 7.97 -21.14 -10.31
C ILE A 398 9.45 -21.46 -10.04
N LEU A 399 9.89 -21.28 -8.83
CA LEU A 399 11.29 -21.47 -8.43
C LEU A 399 11.73 -22.92 -8.63
N ASP A 400 10.95 -23.90 -8.23
CA ASP A 400 11.23 -25.33 -8.44
C ASP A 400 11.38 -25.68 -9.92
N LYS A 401 10.53 -25.14 -10.78
CA LYS A 401 10.63 -25.36 -12.23
C LYS A 401 11.85 -24.68 -12.84
N LEU A 402 12.18 -23.46 -12.42
CA LEU A 402 13.34 -22.73 -12.90
C LEU A 402 14.66 -23.41 -12.50
N ALA A 403 14.73 -24.01 -11.31
CA ALA A 403 15.88 -24.81 -10.88
C ALA A 403 16.18 -26.00 -11.81
N GLY A 404 15.12 -26.57 -12.42
CA GLY A 404 15.23 -27.66 -13.38
C GLY A 404 15.71 -27.24 -14.81
N THR A 405 15.70 -25.95 -15.15
CA THR A 405 16.02 -25.44 -16.48
C THR A 405 17.51 -25.11 -16.61
N LYS A 406 18.33 -26.09 -16.95
CA LYS A 406 19.78 -25.88 -17.14
C LYS A 406 20.10 -24.89 -18.27
N GLY A 407 20.89 -23.86 -17.97
CA GLY A 407 21.42 -22.88 -18.93
C GLY A 407 20.48 -21.77 -19.36
N LYS A 408 19.21 -21.75 -18.93
CA LYS A 408 18.27 -20.62 -19.15
C LYS A 408 18.37 -19.61 -18.03
N LYS A 409 18.23 -18.31 -18.36
CA LYS A 409 18.34 -17.17 -17.46
C LYS A 409 16.97 -16.46 -17.38
N TYR A 410 16.55 -16.10 -16.18
CA TYR A 410 15.23 -15.50 -15.96
C TYR A 410 15.33 -14.19 -15.15
N ALA A 411 14.40 -13.27 -15.44
CA ALA A 411 14.16 -12.07 -14.66
C ALA A 411 12.84 -12.24 -13.89
N ILE A 412 12.85 -12.02 -12.58
CA ILE A 412 11.66 -12.07 -11.73
C ILE A 412 11.37 -10.67 -11.23
N VAL A 413 10.23 -10.11 -11.63
CA VAL A 413 9.76 -8.79 -11.23
C VAL A 413 8.64 -8.97 -10.20
N ILE A 414 8.85 -8.47 -8.99
CA ILE A 414 7.94 -8.64 -7.86
C ILE A 414 7.28 -7.29 -7.55
N ASP A 415 5.96 -7.23 -7.64
CA ASP A 415 5.20 -6.06 -7.18
C ASP A 415 4.81 -6.20 -5.71
N GLU A 416 4.94 -5.12 -4.94
CA GLU A 416 4.67 -5.03 -3.51
C GLU A 416 5.49 -6.03 -2.66
N ALA A 417 6.80 -6.09 -2.90
CA ALA A 417 7.73 -6.96 -2.17
C ALA A 417 7.86 -6.53 -0.68
N HIS A 418 6.88 -6.88 0.11
CA HIS A 418 6.88 -6.66 1.56
C HIS A 418 7.17 -7.97 2.29
N SER A 419 7.89 -7.96 3.42
CA SER A 419 8.05 -9.13 4.27
C SER A 419 7.49 -8.89 5.65
N SER A 420 6.74 -9.83 6.24
CA SER A 420 6.32 -9.78 7.64
C SER A 420 7.32 -10.55 8.52
N THR A 421 7.53 -10.07 9.73
CA THR A 421 8.43 -10.71 10.70
C THR A 421 7.81 -11.89 11.43
N SER A 422 6.50 -12.17 11.23
CA SER A 422 5.74 -13.20 11.93
C SER A 422 5.86 -14.60 11.30
N GLY A 423 6.26 -14.71 10.03
CA GLY A 423 6.33 -15.99 9.29
C GLY A 423 7.37 -16.99 9.78
N ARG A 424 8.39 -16.54 10.49
CA ARG A 424 9.53 -17.37 10.93
C ARG A 424 9.19 -18.42 11.98
N ASN A 425 8.22 -18.13 12.85
CA ASN A 425 7.83 -19.07 13.91
C ASN A 425 7.01 -20.27 13.39
N ILE A 426 6.38 -20.15 12.23
CA ILE A 426 5.49 -21.20 11.70
C ILE A 426 6.24 -22.21 10.83
N MET A 427 7.37 -21.84 10.21
CA MET A 427 8.15 -22.81 9.42
C MET A 427 8.99 -23.76 10.26
N ALA A 428 9.56 -23.29 11.36
CA ALA A 428 10.16 -24.17 12.35
C ALA A 428 9.14 -25.16 12.97
N LEU A 429 7.85 -24.80 12.93
CA LEU A 429 6.74 -25.68 13.29
C LEU A 429 6.36 -26.66 12.16
N LYS A 430 6.42 -26.28 10.89
CA LYS A 430 5.96 -27.12 9.76
C LYS A 430 6.88 -28.29 9.42
N GLU A 431 8.17 -28.16 9.64
CA GLU A 431 9.09 -29.31 9.44
C GLU A 431 8.94 -30.42 10.48
N SER A 432 8.20 -30.19 11.58
CA SER A 432 8.04 -31.15 12.68
C SER A 432 6.60 -31.61 12.94
N LEU A 433 5.61 -31.10 12.21
CA LEU A 433 4.20 -31.47 12.39
C LEU A 433 3.75 -32.48 11.33
N THR A 434 2.94 -33.46 11.75
CA THR A 434 2.20 -34.35 10.83
C THR A 434 1.13 -33.54 10.06
N GLN A 435 0.69 -34.07 8.93
CA GLN A 435 -0.28 -33.41 8.04
C GLN A 435 -1.62 -33.06 8.73
N GLU A 436 -1.99 -33.81 9.80
CA GLU A 436 -3.19 -33.59 10.60
C GLU A 436 -3.03 -32.45 11.61
N GLU A 437 -1.88 -32.33 12.27
CA GLU A 437 -1.58 -31.22 13.18
C GLU A 437 -1.42 -29.86 12.44
N ALA A 438 -0.96 -29.89 11.18
CA ALA A 438 -0.91 -28.72 10.32
C ALA A 438 -2.31 -28.21 9.92
N LEU A 439 -3.30 -29.11 9.82
CA LEU A 439 -4.70 -28.79 9.55
C LEU A 439 -5.42 -28.24 10.79
N GLU A 440 -5.09 -28.70 12.01
CA GLU A 440 -5.64 -28.15 13.26
C GLU A 440 -5.11 -26.74 13.55
N VAL A 441 -3.83 -26.46 13.29
CA VAL A 441 -3.25 -25.12 13.41
C VAL A 441 -3.80 -24.18 12.34
N ALA A 442 -4.13 -24.68 11.16
CA ALA A 442 -4.76 -23.90 10.09
C ALA A 442 -6.24 -23.59 10.36
N SER A 443 -6.91 -24.34 11.24
CA SER A 443 -8.32 -24.11 11.61
C SER A 443 -8.51 -23.21 12.82
N ALA A 444 -7.43 -22.88 13.56
CA ALA A 444 -7.49 -21.91 14.66
C ALA A 444 -7.59 -20.49 14.09
N GLU A 445 -8.75 -19.87 14.19
CA GLU A 445 -9.09 -18.54 13.63
C GLU A 445 -8.27 -17.35 14.17
N GLU A 446 -7.26 -17.56 15.02
CA GLU A 446 -6.39 -16.55 15.63
C GLU A 446 -4.90 -16.72 15.32
N ALA A 447 -4.50 -17.74 14.55
CA ALA A 447 -3.18 -17.71 13.96
C ALA A 447 -3.17 -16.59 12.92
N ASP A 448 -2.36 -15.55 13.13
CA ASP A 448 -1.99 -14.60 12.07
C ASP A 448 -1.69 -15.45 10.83
N GLU A 449 -2.60 -15.40 9.84
CA GLU A 449 -2.35 -16.04 8.55
C GLU A 449 -0.99 -15.55 8.10
N LEU A 450 -0.05 -16.45 7.88
CA LEU A 450 1.19 -16.15 7.17
C LEU A 450 0.77 -15.43 5.92
N ASP A 451 1.13 -14.15 5.84
CA ASP A 451 0.90 -13.39 4.64
C ASP A 451 1.51 -14.17 3.48
N ALA A 452 0.81 -14.27 2.35
CA ALA A 452 1.31 -14.99 1.18
C ALA A 452 2.74 -14.55 0.81
N GLU A 453 3.08 -13.32 1.16
CA GLU A 453 4.39 -12.70 1.01
C GLU A 453 5.49 -13.30 1.89
N ASP A 454 5.17 -13.74 3.11
CA ASP A 454 6.15 -14.40 3.98
C ASP A 454 6.60 -15.75 3.42
N LYS A 455 5.68 -16.49 2.79
CA LYS A 455 5.99 -17.76 2.12
C LYS A 455 6.98 -17.59 0.98
N ILE A 456 6.90 -16.44 0.27
CA ILE A 456 7.80 -16.12 -0.83
C ILE A 456 9.20 -15.77 -0.34
N ASN A 457 9.30 -14.95 0.70
CA ASN A 457 10.61 -14.56 1.19
C ASN A 457 11.42 -15.78 1.68
N ILE A 458 10.73 -16.78 2.21
CA ILE A 458 11.35 -18.03 2.61
C ILE A 458 11.83 -18.85 1.39
N GLU A 459 11.02 -18.94 0.35
CA GLU A 459 11.43 -19.62 -0.88
C GLU A 459 12.50 -18.80 -1.63
N LEU A 460 12.42 -17.48 -1.62
CA LEU A 460 13.44 -16.59 -2.18
C LEU A 460 14.80 -16.74 -1.51
N GLU A 461 14.87 -16.93 -0.19
CA GLU A 461 16.14 -17.19 0.53
C GLU A 461 16.89 -18.40 -0.02
N LYS A 462 16.19 -19.41 -0.53
CA LYS A 462 16.81 -20.60 -1.14
C LYS A 462 17.42 -20.33 -2.53
N PHE A 463 16.94 -19.30 -3.24
CA PHE A 463 17.29 -19.03 -4.65
C PHE A 463 18.04 -17.70 -4.84
N VAL A 464 18.19 -16.91 -3.78
CA VAL A 464 18.81 -15.58 -3.83
C VAL A 464 20.22 -15.61 -4.43
N ASP A 465 20.97 -16.70 -4.23
CA ASP A 465 22.35 -16.85 -4.72
C ASP A 465 22.45 -17.57 -6.07
N SER A 466 21.34 -17.80 -6.76
CA SER A 466 21.38 -18.45 -8.06
C SER A 466 21.82 -17.47 -9.17
N SER A 467 22.91 -17.77 -9.86
CA SER A 467 23.51 -16.93 -10.91
C SER A 467 22.65 -16.80 -12.18
N ASN A 468 21.60 -17.62 -12.31
CA ASN A 468 20.72 -17.65 -13.49
C ASN A 468 19.42 -16.86 -13.30
N VAL A 469 19.14 -16.31 -12.12
CA VAL A 469 17.92 -15.54 -11.83
C VAL A 469 18.29 -14.17 -11.31
N SER A 470 17.69 -13.11 -11.89
CA SER A 470 17.75 -11.75 -11.35
C SER A 470 16.40 -11.35 -10.76
N PHE A 471 16.44 -10.64 -9.65
CA PHE A 471 15.25 -10.17 -8.93
C PHE A 471 15.10 -8.66 -8.99
N PHE A 472 13.88 -8.20 -9.30
CA PHE A 472 13.52 -6.79 -9.39
C PHE A 472 12.30 -6.55 -8.47
N ALA A 473 12.58 -6.15 -7.24
CA ALA A 473 11.60 -6.03 -6.17
C ALA A 473 11.10 -4.59 -6.02
N PHE A 474 9.83 -4.34 -6.31
CA PHE A 474 9.19 -3.03 -6.14
C PHE A 474 8.40 -2.98 -4.84
N THR A 475 8.61 -1.95 -4.04
CA THR A 475 7.83 -1.72 -2.80
C THR A 475 7.81 -0.24 -2.43
N ALA A 476 6.75 0.17 -1.72
CA ALA A 476 6.73 1.49 -1.07
C ALA A 476 7.34 1.46 0.34
N THR A 477 7.33 0.29 0.98
CA THR A 477 7.64 0.12 2.40
C THR A 477 8.55 -1.08 2.61
N PRO A 478 9.85 -0.99 2.20
CA PRO A 478 10.79 -2.08 2.40
C PRO A 478 11.01 -2.35 3.89
N LYS A 479 10.93 -3.62 4.29
CA LYS A 479 11.27 -4.08 5.64
C LYS A 479 12.74 -4.52 5.70
N ALA A 480 13.25 -4.78 6.91
CA ALA A 480 14.61 -5.24 7.12
C ALA A 480 14.98 -6.47 6.26
N THR A 481 14.08 -7.44 6.17
CA THR A 481 14.28 -8.64 5.34
C THR A 481 14.28 -8.33 3.85
N THR A 482 13.41 -7.43 3.38
CA THR A 482 13.37 -6.98 1.98
C THR A 482 14.67 -6.26 1.60
N LEU A 483 15.16 -5.37 2.48
CA LEU A 483 16.43 -4.67 2.29
C LEU A 483 17.60 -5.66 2.22
N ARG A 484 17.64 -6.66 3.12
CA ARG A 484 18.70 -7.67 3.10
C ARG A 484 18.65 -8.56 1.86
N LEU A 485 17.45 -8.97 1.40
CA LEU A 485 17.28 -9.86 0.25
C LEU A 485 17.57 -9.17 -1.08
N PHE A 486 17.13 -7.93 -1.24
CA PHE A 486 17.15 -7.25 -2.54
C PHE A 486 17.94 -5.94 -2.56
N GLY A 487 18.33 -5.42 -1.39
CA GLY A 487 19.11 -4.18 -1.29
C GLY A 487 20.55 -4.34 -1.74
N THR A 488 21.18 -3.22 -2.08
CA THR A 488 22.60 -3.14 -2.40
C THR A 488 23.37 -2.86 -1.11
N GLU A 489 24.36 -3.69 -0.81
CA GLU A 489 25.24 -3.51 0.35
C GLU A 489 26.29 -2.44 0.05
N HIS A 490 26.43 -1.48 0.96
CA HIS A 490 27.47 -0.46 0.94
C HIS A 490 27.89 -0.15 2.39
N GLU A 491 29.17 -0.31 2.71
CA GLU A 491 29.75 -0.07 4.05
C GLU A 491 29.01 -0.81 5.19
N GLY A 492 28.62 -2.06 4.94
CA GLY A 492 27.91 -2.88 5.92
C GLY A 492 26.43 -2.54 6.09
N LYS A 493 25.88 -1.62 5.29
CA LYS A 493 24.45 -1.26 5.31
C LYS A 493 23.78 -1.62 3.99
N TYR A 494 22.50 -1.95 4.04
CA TYR A 494 21.71 -2.26 2.85
C TYR A 494 20.83 -1.08 2.45
N TYR A 495 20.88 -0.70 1.16
CA TYR A 495 20.17 0.41 0.57
C TYR A 495 19.32 -0.05 -0.61
N PRO A 496 18.17 0.62 -0.89
CA PRO A 496 17.48 0.43 -2.15
C PRO A 496 18.38 0.85 -3.33
N TYR A 497 18.27 0.13 -4.44
CA TYR A 497 18.97 0.47 -5.69
C TYR A 497 18.47 1.79 -6.29
N HIS A 498 17.16 2.08 -6.14
CA HIS A 498 16.54 3.32 -6.59
C HIS A 498 15.44 3.75 -5.64
N VAL A 499 15.33 5.06 -5.40
CA VAL A 499 14.37 5.65 -4.46
C VAL A 499 13.55 6.75 -5.12
N TYR A 500 12.23 6.67 -4.99
CA TYR A 500 11.31 7.80 -5.14
C TYR A 500 10.51 7.89 -3.85
N SER A 501 10.95 8.78 -2.94
CA SER A 501 10.49 8.82 -1.56
C SER A 501 9.04 9.30 -1.42
N MET A 502 8.41 9.01 -0.28
CA MET A 502 7.10 9.55 0.06
C MET A 502 7.18 11.08 0.22
N LYS A 503 8.23 11.59 0.84
CA LYS A 503 8.49 13.03 1.00
C LYS A 503 8.53 13.73 -0.36
N GLN A 504 9.31 13.21 -1.31
CA GLN A 504 9.39 13.76 -2.65
C GLN A 504 8.01 13.76 -3.35
N ALA A 505 7.29 12.64 -3.27
CA ALA A 505 5.97 12.50 -3.90
C ALA A 505 4.91 13.47 -3.32
N ILE A 506 4.95 13.73 -2.01
CA ILE A 506 4.08 14.72 -1.34
C ILE A 506 4.45 16.15 -1.76
N GLN A 507 5.74 16.50 -1.72
CA GLN A 507 6.21 17.82 -2.08
C GLN A 507 5.97 18.18 -3.56
N GLU A 508 6.05 17.19 -4.44
CA GLU A 508 5.71 17.31 -5.86
C GLU A 508 4.18 17.38 -6.11
N GLY A 509 3.35 17.23 -5.08
CA GLY A 509 1.89 17.20 -5.20
C GLY A 509 1.36 16.01 -5.99
N PHE A 510 2.15 14.93 -6.10
CA PHE A 510 1.76 13.72 -6.81
C PHE A 510 0.92 12.78 -5.94
N ILE A 511 1.12 12.82 -4.64
CA ILE A 511 0.27 12.19 -3.63
C ILE A 511 -0.07 13.22 -2.56
N LEU A 512 -1.18 13.01 -1.88
CA LEU A 512 -1.57 13.87 -0.75
C LEU A 512 -0.93 13.36 0.55
N ASP A 513 -0.63 14.30 1.43
CA ASP A 513 -0.16 14.00 2.79
C ASP A 513 -1.34 13.52 3.63
N VAL A 514 -1.33 12.25 3.99
CA VAL A 514 -2.41 11.60 4.76
C VAL A 514 -2.37 11.95 6.25
N LEU A 515 -1.28 12.51 6.72
CA LEU A 515 -1.08 12.91 8.12
C LEU A 515 -1.41 14.40 8.36
N LYS A 516 -1.75 15.15 7.31
CA LYS A 516 -2.02 16.59 7.40
C LYS A 516 -3.23 16.93 8.26
N ASN A 517 -4.31 16.14 8.15
CA ASN A 517 -5.53 16.32 8.93
C ASN A 517 -5.82 15.03 9.68
N TYR A 518 -5.28 14.90 10.88
CA TYR A 518 -5.39 13.72 11.72
C TYR A 518 -6.05 14.06 13.03
N MET A 519 -7.17 13.38 13.33
CA MET A 519 -7.93 13.56 14.57
C MET A 519 -7.93 12.25 15.35
N THR A 520 -7.65 12.32 16.64
CA THR A 520 -7.71 11.16 17.54
C THR A 520 -8.82 11.29 18.55
N TYR A 521 -9.47 10.15 18.83
CA TYR A 521 -10.41 10.00 19.91
C TYR A 521 -9.85 9.08 20.97
N LYS A 522 -10.00 9.44 22.23
CA LYS A 522 -9.67 8.58 23.35
C LYS A 522 -10.92 7.92 23.90
N MET A 523 -10.84 6.62 24.10
CA MET A 523 -11.90 5.84 24.75
C MET A 523 -11.62 5.78 26.23
N TYR A 524 -12.61 6.16 27.02
CA TYR A 524 -12.61 5.98 28.47
C TYR A 524 -13.67 4.95 28.82
N TYR A 525 -13.29 3.93 29.56
CA TYR A 525 -14.25 2.93 30.03
C TYR A 525 -13.85 2.37 31.39
N ASN A 526 -14.85 1.91 32.13
CA ASN A 526 -14.69 1.18 33.37
C ASN A 526 -15.37 -0.18 33.25
N VAL A 527 -14.67 -1.23 33.62
CA VAL A 527 -15.15 -2.60 33.55
C VAL A 527 -15.17 -3.17 34.97
N ASN A 528 -16.22 -3.88 35.34
CA ASN A 528 -16.31 -4.52 36.63
C ASN A 528 -16.48 -6.03 36.51
N LYS A 529 -16.15 -6.74 37.56
CA LYS A 529 -16.30 -8.20 37.68
C LYS A 529 -17.79 -8.52 37.92
N LYS A 530 -18.37 -9.42 37.11
CA LYS A 530 -19.78 -9.85 37.19
C LYS A 530 -19.95 -11.10 38.10
N ILE A 531 -18.87 -11.83 38.39
CA ILE A 531 -18.90 -13.07 39.15
C ILE A 531 -18.29 -12.86 40.55
N GLU A 532 -18.78 -13.62 41.55
CA GLU A 532 -18.27 -13.58 42.93
C GLU A 532 -16.86 -14.18 43.06
N ASP A 533 -16.58 -15.24 42.31
CA ASP A 533 -15.26 -15.89 42.27
C ASP A 533 -14.22 -15.01 41.56
N ASP A 534 -12.94 -15.15 41.97
CA ASP A 534 -11.84 -14.41 41.34
C ASP A 534 -10.84 -15.38 40.68
N PRO A 535 -11.23 -15.92 39.49
CA PRO A 535 -10.40 -16.89 38.80
C PRO A 535 -9.13 -16.26 38.26
N SER A 536 -8.03 -16.98 38.31
CA SER A 536 -6.77 -16.57 37.68
C SER A 536 -6.76 -16.89 36.20
N PHE A 537 -6.39 -15.91 35.36
CA PHE A 537 -6.26 -16.02 33.91
C PHE A 537 -4.86 -15.59 33.46
N ASP A 538 -4.48 -16.02 32.25
CA ASP A 538 -3.39 -15.42 31.51
C ASP A 538 -3.73 -13.92 31.28
N LYS A 539 -2.94 -13.07 31.91
CA LYS A 539 -3.18 -11.62 31.92
C LYS A 539 -3.30 -11.01 30.52
N GLY A 540 -2.41 -11.41 29.61
CA GLY A 540 -2.41 -10.90 28.25
C GLY A 540 -3.65 -11.32 27.45
N LYS A 541 -4.07 -12.59 27.60
CA LYS A 541 -5.28 -13.11 26.92
C LYS A 541 -6.55 -12.54 27.55
N ALA A 542 -6.59 -12.42 28.87
CA ALA A 542 -7.74 -11.83 29.56
C ALA A 542 -7.90 -10.34 29.19
N MET A 543 -6.81 -9.55 29.20
CA MET A 543 -6.85 -8.16 28.73
C MET A 543 -7.35 -8.04 27.31
N LYS A 544 -6.85 -8.86 26.37
CA LYS A 544 -7.31 -8.87 24.99
C LYS A 544 -8.81 -9.21 24.89
N SER A 545 -9.29 -10.20 25.66
CA SER A 545 -10.71 -10.57 25.68
C SER A 545 -11.59 -9.47 26.26
N ILE A 546 -11.15 -8.76 27.30
CA ILE A 546 -11.91 -7.64 27.85
C ILE A 546 -11.93 -6.46 26.87
N ILE A 547 -10.80 -6.11 26.29
CA ILE A 547 -10.71 -5.05 25.27
C ILE A 547 -11.63 -5.40 24.05
N ARG A 548 -11.63 -6.66 23.63
CA ARG A 548 -12.52 -7.15 22.57
C ARG A 548 -14.00 -7.05 22.97
N TYR A 549 -14.33 -7.42 24.20
CA TYR A 549 -15.70 -7.27 24.74
C TYR A 549 -16.15 -5.81 24.69
N VAL A 550 -15.34 -4.88 25.22
CA VAL A 550 -15.63 -3.44 25.20
C VAL A 550 -15.77 -2.91 23.77
N SER A 551 -14.86 -3.30 22.88
CA SER A 551 -14.87 -2.82 21.48
C SER A 551 -16.09 -3.31 20.68
N LEU A 552 -16.61 -4.50 20.99
CA LEU A 552 -17.80 -5.09 20.36
C LEU A 552 -19.10 -4.72 21.07
N HIS A 553 -19.02 -4.03 22.21
CA HIS A 553 -20.20 -3.68 22.99
C HIS A 553 -21.12 -2.75 22.16
N PRO A 554 -22.46 -3.00 22.13
CA PRO A 554 -23.40 -2.20 21.33
C PRO A 554 -23.32 -0.70 21.59
N HIS A 555 -23.11 -0.30 22.82
CA HIS A 555 -22.98 1.12 23.19
C HIS A 555 -21.75 1.79 22.57
N ASN A 556 -20.59 1.11 22.59
CA ASN A 556 -19.36 1.60 21.94
C ASN A 556 -19.58 1.77 20.43
N ILE A 557 -20.12 0.75 19.77
CA ILE A 557 -20.40 0.79 18.33
C ILE A 557 -21.39 1.90 17.99
N SER A 558 -22.47 2.05 18.78
CA SER A 558 -23.46 3.09 18.57
C SER A 558 -22.89 4.52 18.68
N GLN A 559 -22.08 4.82 19.71
CA GLN A 559 -21.46 6.14 19.86
C GLN A 559 -20.51 6.44 18.69
N LYS A 560 -19.66 5.48 18.31
CA LYS A 560 -18.76 5.66 17.15
C LYS A 560 -19.54 5.80 15.85
N THR A 561 -20.65 5.06 15.69
CA THR A 561 -21.55 5.18 14.53
C THR A 561 -22.07 6.60 14.39
N GLU A 562 -22.60 7.19 15.45
CA GLU A 562 -23.08 8.57 15.46
C GLU A 562 -21.98 9.55 15.05
N VAL A 563 -20.80 9.48 15.69
CA VAL A 563 -19.66 10.36 15.38
C VAL A 563 -19.24 10.21 13.91
N ILE A 564 -19.13 8.99 13.40
CA ILE A 564 -18.67 8.72 12.02
C ILE A 564 -19.69 9.24 11.00
N ILE A 565 -20.97 8.90 11.16
CA ILE A 565 -22.02 9.26 10.19
C ILE A 565 -22.24 10.78 10.17
N GLU A 566 -22.28 11.42 11.33
CA GLU A 566 -22.46 12.87 11.41
C GLU A 566 -21.26 13.62 10.85
N HIS A 567 -20.03 13.19 11.17
CA HIS A 567 -18.83 13.75 10.55
C HIS A 567 -18.84 13.58 9.02
N PHE A 568 -19.17 12.37 8.55
CA PHE A 568 -19.24 12.12 7.11
C PHE A 568 -20.22 13.05 6.41
N LYS A 569 -21.44 13.15 6.92
CA LYS A 569 -22.51 13.97 6.35
C LYS A 569 -22.18 15.47 6.37
N ASN A 570 -21.67 15.96 7.50
CA ASN A 570 -21.48 17.39 7.70
C ASN A 570 -20.20 17.92 7.04
N HIS A 571 -19.15 17.10 6.93
CA HIS A 571 -17.83 17.49 6.44
C HIS A 571 -17.43 16.75 5.16
N THR A 572 -17.29 15.43 5.19
CA THR A 572 -16.71 14.65 4.09
C THR A 572 -17.59 14.67 2.85
N MET A 573 -18.90 14.48 2.99
CA MET A 573 -19.83 14.37 1.86
C MET A 573 -19.81 15.59 0.93
N LYS A 574 -19.40 16.76 1.44
CA LYS A 574 -19.32 18.02 0.66
C LYS A 574 -18.01 18.15 -0.13
N LYS A 575 -17.01 17.33 0.19
CA LYS A 575 -15.71 17.37 -0.49
C LYS A 575 -15.77 16.77 -1.90
N ILE A 576 -14.79 17.10 -2.73
CA ILE A 576 -14.68 16.62 -4.12
C ILE A 576 -15.96 16.94 -4.93
N GLY A 577 -16.50 18.14 -4.77
CA GLY A 577 -17.75 18.52 -5.47
C GLY A 577 -18.97 17.68 -5.08
N GLY A 578 -18.99 17.07 -3.90
CA GLY A 578 -20.04 16.18 -3.43
C GLY A 578 -19.82 14.70 -3.74
N GLU A 579 -18.67 14.31 -4.32
CA GLU A 579 -18.37 12.93 -4.71
C GLU A 579 -17.47 12.17 -3.70
N ALA A 580 -17.09 12.83 -2.60
CA ALA A 580 -16.18 12.22 -1.62
C ALA A 580 -16.74 10.95 -0.99
N LYS A 581 -15.84 10.00 -0.75
CA LYS A 581 -16.11 8.70 -0.13
C LYS A 581 -15.27 8.51 1.12
N ALA A 582 -15.71 7.61 1.98
CA ALA A 582 -14.97 7.24 3.18
C ALA A 582 -14.78 5.73 3.34
N MET A 583 -13.79 5.36 4.14
CA MET A 583 -13.53 3.98 4.54
C MET A 583 -13.48 3.89 6.07
N LEU A 584 -14.16 2.89 6.65
CA LEU A 584 -14.02 2.52 8.05
C LEU A 584 -13.19 1.22 8.14
N VAL A 585 -12.03 1.31 8.77
CA VAL A 585 -11.13 0.16 9.01
C VAL A 585 -11.40 -0.39 10.39
N THR A 586 -11.85 -1.64 10.47
CA THR A 586 -12.26 -2.29 11.73
C THR A 586 -11.29 -3.37 12.19
N ALA A 587 -11.31 -3.66 13.49
CA ALA A 587 -10.41 -4.63 14.11
C ALA A 587 -10.65 -6.08 13.64
N SER A 588 -11.91 -6.47 13.36
CA SER A 588 -12.25 -7.83 12.92
C SER A 588 -13.49 -7.86 12.02
N ARG A 589 -13.73 -9.01 11.38
CA ARG A 589 -14.93 -9.27 10.56
C ARG A 589 -16.23 -9.07 11.35
N LEU A 590 -16.25 -9.44 12.63
CA LEU A 590 -17.40 -9.26 13.49
C LEU A 590 -17.69 -7.76 13.75
N HIS A 591 -16.65 -6.95 13.95
CA HIS A 591 -16.82 -5.49 14.02
C HIS A 591 -17.41 -4.94 12.73
N THR A 592 -16.94 -5.39 11.55
CA THR A 592 -17.47 -4.96 10.25
C THR A 592 -18.99 -5.24 10.16
N VAL A 593 -19.42 -6.43 10.57
CA VAL A 593 -20.85 -6.81 10.59
C VAL A 593 -21.65 -5.89 11.52
N ARG A 594 -21.21 -5.73 12.76
CA ARG A 594 -21.92 -4.92 13.76
C ARG A 594 -21.96 -3.44 13.39
N TYR A 595 -20.87 -2.89 12.84
CA TYR A 595 -20.89 -1.51 12.31
C TYR A 595 -21.84 -1.34 11.14
N LYS A 596 -21.91 -2.30 10.21
CA LYS A 596 -22.85 -2.23 9.08
C LYS A 596 -24.30 -2.16 9.58
N LEU A 597 -24.66 -3.06 10.51
CA LEU A 597 -26.01 -3.09 11.10
C LEU A 597 -26.32 -1.77 11.83
N ALA A 598 -25.39 -1.27 12.64
CA ALA A 598 -25.55 -0.01 13.37
C ALA A 598 -25.61 1.21 12.43
N PHE A 599 -24.83 1.24 11.35
CA PHE A 599 -24.86 2.31 10.35
C PHE A 599 -26.21 2.33 9.64
N ASP A 600 -26.67 1.16 9.17
CA ASP A 600 -27.95 1.07 8.46
C ASP A 600 -29.13 1.48 9.37
N ASP A 601 -29.13 1.04 10.62
CA ASP A 601 -30.14 1.45 11.60
C ASP A 601 -30.11 2.97 11.85
N TYR A 602 -28.92 3.53 12.10
CA TYR A 602 -28.77 4.97 12.34
C TYR A 602 -29.20 5.81 11.13
N ILE A 603 -28.75 5.44 9.93
CA ILE A 603 -29.08 6.13 8.67
C ILE A 603 -30.60 6.11 8.42
N ASN A 604 -31.25 4.94 8.62
CA ASN A 604 -32.68 4.79 8.47
C ASN A 604 -33.45 5.61 9.50
N ARG A 605 -33.07 5.56 10.78
CA ARG A 605 -33.67 6.31 11.85
C ARG A 605 -33.59 7.82 11.65
N MET A 606 -32.44 8.31 11.13
CA MET A 606 -32.23 9.72 10.84
C MET A 606 -32.84 10.15 9.48
N GLY A 607 -33.33 9.21 8.67
CA GLY A 607 -33.92 9.48 7.36
C GLY A 607 -32.92 10.01 6.32
N TYR A 608 -31.62 9.67 6.43
CA TYR A 608 -30.61 10.18 5.52
C TYR A 608 -30.69 9.51 4.15
N GLN A 609 -30.71 10.31 3.09
CA GLN A 609 -30.77 9.86 1.70
C GLN A 609 -29.37 9.90 1.07
N ASN A 610 -29.13 9.07 0.04
CA ASN A 610 -27.89 9.01 -0.75
C ASN A 610 -26.63 8.70 0.08
N LEU A 611 -26.79 7.87 1.13
CA LEU A 611 -25.74 7.46 2.03
C LEU A 611 -25.78 5.93 2.23
N LYS A 612 -25.44 5.20 1.17
CA LYS A 612 -25.34 3.74 1.19
C LYS A 612 -23.99 3.32 1.78
N THR A 613 -24.02 2.33 2.65
CA THR A 613 -22.81 1.71 3.22
C THR A 613 -22.61 0.32 2.64
N LEU A 614 -21.35 -0.05 2.40
CA LEU A 614 -20.94 -1.36 1.91
C LEU A 614 -19.94 -2.02 2.87
N VAL A 615 -19.86 -3.34 2.84
CA VAL A 615 -18.88 -4.09 3.64
C VAL A 615 -17.92 -4.88 2.77
N ALA A 616 -16.68 -5.07 3.25
CA ALA A 616 -15.70 -5.92 2.58
C ALA A 616 -14.96 -6.80 3.60
N PHE A 617 -15.26 -8.10 3.57
CA PHE A 617 -14.58 -9.12 4.39
C PHE A 617 -14.65 -10.49 3.72
N SER A 618 -13.78 -11.42 4.10
CA SER A 618 -13.74 -12.78 3.52
C SER A 618 -14.43 -13.79 4.43
N GLY A 619 -15.11 -14.79 3.81
CA GLY A 619 -15.78 -15.87 4.54
C GLY A 619 -17.11 -15.45 5.19
N GLY A 620 -17.66 -16.31 6.05
CA GLY A 620 -18.87 -16.06 6.84
C GLY A 620 -18.54 -15.63 8.27
N VAL A 621 -19.44 -14.89 8.90
CA VAL A 621 -19.35 -14.46 10.31
C VAL A 621 -20.62 -14.86 11.02
N LYS A 622 -20.50 -15.55 12.16
CA LYS A 622 -21.64 -15.88 13.02
C LYS A 622 -21.75 -14.85 14.13
N ASP A 623 -22.95 -14.27 14.31
CA ASP A 623 -23.29 -13.37 15.40
C ASP A 623 -24.77 -13.60 15.78
N ASP A 624 -25.06 -13.74 17.07
CA ASP A 624 -26.40 -13.98 17.62
C ASP A 624 -27.19 -15.09 16.88
N GLY A 625 -26.51 -16.20 16.53
CA GLY A 625 -27.11 -17.34 15.85
C GLY A 625 -27.35 -17.17 14.35
N LEU A 626 -27.06 -16.02 13.77
CA LEU A 626 -27.16 -15.73 12.34
C LEU A 626 -25.78 -15.80 11.68
N GLU A 627 -25.75 -16.25 10.41
CA GLU A 627 -24.54 -16.21 9.59
C GLU A 627 -24.60 -15.06 8.59
N TYR A 628 -23.63 -14.18 8.66
CA TYR A 628 -23.48 -13.03 7.77
C TYR A 628 -22.40 -13.27 6.73
N LYS A 629 -22.70 -12.98 5.46
CA LYS A 629 -21.76 -13.06 4.33
C LYS A 629 -21.71 -11.73 3.59
N GLU A 630 -20.55 -11.36 3.07
CA GLU A 630 -20.36 -10.10 2.34
C GLU A 630 -21.43 -9.85 1.28
N VAL A 631 -21.73 -10.85 0.45
CA VAL A 631 -22.72 -10.73 -0.64
C VAL A 631 -24.13 -10.44 -0.09
N GLY A 632 -24.54 -11.11 1.00
CA GLY A 632 -25.85 -10.88 1.62
C GLY A 632 -25.98 -9.50 2.27
N MET A 633 -24.91 -9.01 2.90
CA MET A 633 -24.88 -7.69 3.53
C MET A 633 -24.76 -6.51 2.54
N ASN A 634 -24.39 -6.79 1.29
CA ASN A 634 -24.30 -5.83 0.20
C ASN A 634 -25.43 -6.01 -0.84
N ASP A 635 -26.63 -6.42 -0.44
CA ASP A 635 -27.81 -6.56 -1.31
C ASP A 635 -27.57 -7.47 -2.53
N GLY A 636 -26.78 -8.54 -2.38
CA GLY A 636 -26.46 -9.48 -3.45
C GLY A 636 -25.31 -9.09 -4.36
N VAL A 637 -24.61 -7.97 -4.11
CA VAL A 637 -23.43 -7.53 -4.86
C VAL A 637 -22.29 -8.53 -4.70
N LYS A 638 -21.81 -9.07 -5.82
CA LYS A 638 -20.71 -10.02 -5.84
C LYS A 638 -19.39 -9.33 -5.49
N GLU A 639 -18.47 -10.07 -4.87
CA GLU A 639 -17.13 -9.60 -4.50
C GLU A 639 -16.39 -8.94 -5.67
N THR A 640 -16.43 -9.54 -6.88
CA THR A 640 -15.78 -9.02 -8.08
C THR A 640 -16.35 -7.70 -8.58
N SER A 641 -17.57 -7.33 -8.15
CA SER A 641 -18.27 -6.11 -8.55
C SER A 641 -18.28 -5.04 -7.45
N LEU A 642 -17.79 -5.36 -6.25
CA LEU A 642 -17.89 -4.49 -5.07
C LEU A 642 -17.17 -3.15 -5.27
N ALA A 643 -16.00 -3.15 -5.91
CA ALA A 643 -15.28 -1.91 -6.20
C ALA A 643 -16.06 -0.99 -7.16
N LYS A 644 -16.76 -1.58 -8.15
CA LYS A 644 -17.64 -0.83 -9.07
C LYS A 644 -18.88 -0.31 -8.37
N GLU A 645 -19.48 -1.12 -7.50
CA GLU A 645 -20.63 -0.70 -6.69
C GLU A 645 -20.23 0.46 -5.77
N PHE A 646 -19.05 0.40 -5.15
CA PHE A 646 -18.56 1.48 -4.31
C PHE A 646 -18.26 2.76 -5.10
N ASP A 647 -18.00 2.70 -6.41
CA ASP A 647 -17.79 3.89 -7.24
C ASP A 647 -19.09 4.65 -7.54
N LYS A 648 -20.25 4.02 -7.41
CA LYS A 648 -21.57 4.67 -7.61
C LYS A 648 -21.78 5.84 -6.65
N GLU A 649 -22.59 6.79 -7.07
CA GLU A 649 -22.78 8.06 -6.38
C GLU A 649 -23.41 7.91 -4.99
N ASP A 650 -24.34 6.97 -4.81
CA ASP A 650 -25.03 6.69 -3.55
C ASP A 650 -24.19 5.89 -2.55
N SER A 651 -23.21 5.11 -3.04
CA SER A 651 -22.32 4.30 -2.21
C SER A 651 -21.21 5.15 -1.61
N ARG A 652 -21.30 5.45 -0.32
CA ARG A 652 -20.50 6.51 0.33
C ARG A 652 -19.46 6.02 1.31
N ILE A 653 -19.75 4.98 2.08
CA ILE A 653 -18.86 4.48 3.12
C ILE A 653 -18.63 2.99 2.90
N LEU A 654 -17.36 2.57 2.88
CA LEU A 654 -16.94 1.17 2.80
C LEU A 654 -16.38 0.74 4.15
N ILE A 655 -16.98 -0.28 4.78
CA ILE A 655 -16.54 -0.82 6.06
C ILE A 655 -15.72 -2.07 5.79
N VAL A 656 -14.46 -2.09 6.25
CA VAL A 656 -13.51 -3.15 5.92
C VAL A 656 -12.85 -3.73 7.18
N ALA A 657 -12.59 -5.04 7.17
CA ALA A 657 -11.71 -5.69 8.16
C ALA A 657 -10.26 -5.70 7.64
N ASN A 658 -9.80 -6.82 7.05
CA ASN A 658 -8.47 -6.93 6.45
C ASN A 658 -8.49 -6.70 4.94
N LYS A 659 -9.63 -6.96 4.30
CA LYS A 659 -9.83 -6.80 2.86
C LYS A 659 -9.80 -5.32 2.47
N TYR A 660 -9.16 -4.98 1.35
CA TYR A 660 -9.00 -3.62 0.83
C TYR A 660 -8.12 -2.65 1.65
N GLN A 661 -7.53 -3.05 2.74
CA GLN A 661 -6.50 -2.26 3.43
C GLN A 661 -5.23 -2.14 2.57
N THR A 662 -4.97 -3.14 1.72
CA THR A 662 -3.93 -3.12 0.69
C THR A 662 -4.56 -3.35 -0.68
N GLY A 663 -3.95 -2.81 -1.76
CA GLY A 663 -4.36 -3.09 -3.12
C GLY A 663 -5.71 -2.53 -3.59
N PHE A 664 -6.35 -1.63 -2.85
CA PHE A 664 -7.59 -0.96 -3.25
C PHE A 664 -7.29 0.44 -3.79
N ASP A 665 -7.78 0.75 -4.98
CA ASP A 665 -7.59 2.04 -5.64
C ASP A 665 -8.93 2.76 -5.85
N GLN A 666 -9.17 3.81 -5.04
CA GLN A 666 -10.34 4.67 -5.14
C GLN A 666 -9.90 6.14 -4.96
N PRO A 667 -9.69 6.89 -6.05
CA PRO A 667 -9.23 8.29 -5.99
C PRO A 667 -10.15 9.24 -5.21
N LYS A 668 -11.47 8.97 -5.19
CA LYS A 668 -12.46 9.77 -4.45
C LYS A 668 -12.48 9.46 -2.95
N LEU A 669 -11.67 8.51 -2.47
CA LEU A 669 -11.55 8.19 -1.05
C LEU A 669 -10.84 9.33 -0.32
N HIS A 670 -11.62 10.13 0.42
CA HIS A 670 -11.16 11.34 1.10
C HIS A 670 -10.90 11.12 2.59
N THR A 671 -11.78 10.36 3.26
CA THR A 671 -11.76 10.19 4.72
C THR A 671 -11.57 8.73 5.10
N MET A 672 -10.74 8.50 6.12
CA MET A 672 -10.61 7.18 6.75
C MET A 672 -10.95 7.28 8.24
N TYR A 673 -11.83 6.40 8.67
CA TYR A 673 -12.14 6.14 10.07
C TYR A 673 -11.39 4.89 10.50
N VAL A 674 -10.64 4.97 11.59
CA VAL A 674 -9.76 3.88 12.03
C VAL A 674 -10.21 3.38 13.40
N ASP A 675 -10.77 2.17 13.44
CA ASP A 675 -11.10 1.45 14.68
C ASP A 675 -10.33 0.13 14.75
N LYS A 676 -9.01 0.25 14.56
CA LYS A 676 -8.08 -0.86 14.55
C LYS A 676 -6.69 -0.38 14.96
N LYS A 677 -5.96 -1.17 15.78
CA LYS A 677 -4.56 -0.89 16.05
C LYS A 677 -3.75 -1.05 14.75
N LEU A 678 -3.09 0.02 14.35
CA LEU A 678 -2.20 0.08 13.20
C LEU A 678 -0.77 0.32 13.69
N SER A 679 0.21 -0.35 13.09
CA SER A 679 1.63 -0.14 13.39
C SER A 679 2.52 -0.49 12.20
N GLY A 680 3.69 0.12 12.13
CA GLY A 680 4.72 -0.14 11.12
C GLY A 680 4.17 -0.07 9.68
N VAL A 681 4.57 -1.02 8.85
CA VAL A 681 4.18 -1.09 7.44
C VAL A 681 2.65 -1.10 7.24
N LYS A 682 1.89 -1.79 8.12
CA LYS A 682 0.42 -1.87 8.00
C LYS A 682 -0.24 -0.49 8.17
N ALA A 683 0.30 0.37 9.05
CA ALA A 683 -0.18 1.75 9.19
C ALA A 683 0.01 2.55 7.90
N VAL A 684 1.21 2.52 7.35
CA VAL A 684 1.56 3.24 6.11
C VAL A 684 0.71 2.74 4.94
N GLN A 685 0.58 1.43 4.75
CA GLN A 685 -0.19 0.85 3.66
C GLN A 685 -1.68 1.16 3.73
N THR A 686 -2.26 1.11 4.93
CA THR A 686 -3.68 1.38 5.14
C THR A 686 -3.98 2.85 4.89
N LEU A 687 -3.27 3.76 5.55
CA LEU A 687 -3.51 5.20 5.45
C LEU A 687 -3.16 5.75 4.05
N SER A 688 -2.16 5.20 3.37
CA SER A 688 -1.80 5.58 2.00
C SER A 688 -2.88 5.28 0.95
N ARG A 689 -3.99 4.60 1.30
CA ARG A 689 -5.17 4.50 0.41
C ARG A 689 -5.82 5.85 0.17
N LEU A 690 -5.65 6.80 1.10
CA LEU A 690 -6.16 8.17 0.96
C LEU A 690 -5.31 9.06 0.05
N ASN A 691 -4.05 8.74 -0.17
CA ASN A 691 -3.07 9.64 -0.79
C ASN A 691 -3.28 9.90 -2.29
N ARG A 692 -4.21 9.18 -2.94
CA ARG A 692 -4.52 9.35 -4.37
C ARG A 692 -5.07 10.73 -4.65
N ILE A 693 -4.56 11.35 -5.70
CA ILE A 693 -5.07 12.62 -6.21
C ILE A 693 -6.31 12.41 -7.08
N HIS A 694 -7.22 13.37 -7.02
CA HIS A 694 -8.41 13.45 -7.88
C HIS A 694 -8.74 14.93 -8.14
N PRO A 695 -9.25 15.31 -9.31
CA PRO A 695 -9.73 16.69 -9.52
C PRO A 695 -10.71 17.12 -8.43
N GLY A 696 -10.41 18.24 -7.78
CA GLY A 696 -11.21 18.75 -6.65
C GLY A 696 -10.92 18.11 -5.29
N LYS A 697 -9.93 17.20 -5.19
CA LYS A 697 -9.44 16.65 -3.93
C LYS A 697 -8.17 17.37 -3.52
N GLU A 698 -8.26 18.24 -2.54
CA GLU A 698 -7.17 19.10 -2.07
C GLU A 698 -6.53 18.61 -0.79
N ASP A 699 -7.26 17.78 -0.03
CA ASP A 699 -6.85 17.27 1.27
C ASP A 699 -7.38 15.84 1.50
N THR A 700 -6.97 15.28 2.64
CA THR A 700 -7.44 14.00 3.18
C THR A 700 -7.75 14.19 4.65
N PHE A 701 -8.54 13.29 5.24
CA PHE A 701 -8.86 13.34 6.66
C PHE A 701 -8.82 11.93 7.28
N VAL A 702 -8.20 11.82 8.45
CA VAL A 702 -8.17 10.60 9.25
C VAL A 702 -8.79 10.87 10.62
N MET A 703 -9.73 10.02 11.02
CA MET A 703 -10.28 10.00 12.37
C MET A 703 -9.98 8.65 13.01
N ASP A 704 -9.19 8.66 14.05
CA ASP A 704 -8.65 7.45 14.70
C ASP A 704 -9.19 7.30 16.12
N PHE A 705 -9.72 6.11 16.42
CA PHE A 705 -10.31 5.76 17.72
C PHE A 705 -9.40 4.89 18.59
N VAL A 706 -8.22 4.48 18.08
CA VAL A 706 -7.40 3.44 18.73
C VAL A 706 -5.93 3.80 18.85
N ASN A 707 -5.38 4.52 17.84
CA ASN A 707 -3.93 4.75 17.77
C ASN A 707 -3.56 6.13 18.33
N GLU A 708 -2.40 6.21 18.96
CA GLU A 708 -1.81 7.49 19.35
C GLU A 708 -1.05 8.11 18.17
N PRO A 709 -1.03 9.45 18.02
CA PRO A 709 -0.34 10.13 16.93
C PRO A 709 1.14 9.76 16.83
N GLU A 710 1.80 9.56 17.98
CA GLU A 710 3.21 9.20 18.09
C GLU A 710 3.50 7.82 17.48
N ASP A 711 2.63 6.81 17.72
CA ASP A 711 2.75 5.46 17.16
C ASP A 711 2.66 5.48 15.62
N ILE A 712 1.76 6.33 15.11
CA ILE A 712 1.58 6.51 13.66
C ILE A 712 2.78 7.24 13.06
N LEU A 713 3.27 8.30 13.73
CA LEU A 713 4.47 9.03 13.31
C LEU A 713 5.68 8.10 13.22
N GLU A 714 5.93 7.28 14.25
CA GLU A 714 7.02 6.30 14.27
C GLU A 714 6.85 5.27 13.15
N SER A 715 5.61 4.88 12.83
CA SER A 715 5.33 3.94 11.73
C SER A 715 5.68 4.52 10.35
N PHE A 716 5.53 5.84 10.15
CA PHE A 716 5.79 6.51 8.87
C PHE A 716 7.25 6.93 8.69
N LYS A 717 7.95 7.31 9.76
CA LYS A 717 9.35 7.79 9.71
C LYS A 717 10.28 6.94 8.84
N PRO A 718 10.33 5.60 8.96
CA PRO A 718 11.25 4.77 8.17
C PRO A 718 11.01 4.83 6.66
N PHE A 719 9.80 5.19 6.23
CA PHE A 719 9.38 5.14 4.81
C PHE A 719 9.19 6.52 4.19
N TYR A 720 9.38 7.57 4.99
CA TYR A 720 9.18 8.94 4.53
C TYR A 720 10.27 9.40 3.57
N GLU A 721 11.52 9.04 3.86
CA GLU A 721 12.68 9.31 3.00
C GLU A 721 13.30 8.00 2.47
N VAL A 722 14.59 7.79 2.72
CA VAL A 722 15.31 6.57 2.32
C VAL A 722 15.35 5.60 3.48
N THR A 723 14.90 4.38 3.24
CA THR A 723 14.97 3.30 4.21
C THR A 723 16.33 2.61 4.11
N LYS A 724 17.05 2.49 5.23
CA LYS A 724 18.35 1.78 5.30
C LYS A 724 18.34 0.80 6.47
N LEU A 725 19.12 -0.26 6.37
CA LEU A 725 19.28 -1.28 7.40
C LEU A 725 20.70 -1.26 7.93
N ASP A 726 20.85 -1.11 9.24
CA ASP A 726 22.12 -1.27 9.94
C ASP A 726 22.32 -2.71 10.40
N ASN A 727 23.54 -3.21 10.28
CA ASN A 727 23.91 -4.57 10.67
C ASN A 727 24.39 -4.68 12.13
N ASP A 728 24.35 -3.61 12.94
CA ASP A 728 24.80 -3.63 14.33
C ASP A 728 23.83 -4.43 15.22
N ILE A 729 23.96 -5.76 15.13
CA ILE A 729 23.47 -6.69 16.17
C ILE A 729 24.68 -7.09 17.00
N GLU A 730 24.60 -6.86 18.32
CA GLU A 730 25.60 -7.41 19.22
C GLU A 730 25.44 -8.95 19.32
N PRO A 731 26.32 -9.74 18.68
CA PRO A 731 26.19 -11.19 18.66
C PRO A 731 26.35 -11.81 20.05
N ASN A 732 26.87 -11.07 21.00
CA ASN A 732 27.22 -11.57 22.34
C ASN A 732 26.00 -11.75 23.26
N GLU A 733 24.85 -11.15 22.95
CA GLU A 733 23.64 -11.29 23.78
C GLU A 733 23.16 -12.75 23.87
N ILE A 734 23.32 -13.54 22.80
CA ILE A 734 22.88 -14.94 22.78
C ILE A 734 23.64 -15.82 23.76
N TYR A 735 24.93 -15.58 23.97
CA TYR A 735 25.73 -16.33 24.96
C TYR A 735 25.34 -16.00 26.41
N THR A 736 24.87 -14.77 26.63
CA THR A 736 24.31 -14.36 27.93
C THR A 736 23.02 -15.12 28.25
N ILE A 737 22.15 -15.26 27.24
CA ILE A 737 20.88 -16.00 27.38
C ILE A 737 21.16 -17.51 27.50
N GLU A 738 22.09 -18.06 26.71
CA GLU A 738 22.54 -19.45 26.84
C GLU A 738 22.97 -19.76 28.28
N ARG A 739 23.85 -18.91 28.86
CA ARG A 739 24.30 -19.05 30.25
C ARG A 739 23.12 -19.04 31.20
N SER A 740 22.19 -18.10 31.04
CA SER A 740 21.00 -17.99 31.91
C SER A 740 20.11 -19.24 31.84
N ILE A 741 20.04 -19.91 30.68
CA ILE A 741 19.30 -21.17 30.50
C ILE A 741 19.98 -22.30 31.29
N TYR A 742 21.31 -22.44 31.20
CA TYR A 742 22.04 -23.50 31.93
C TYR A 742 22.10 -23.23 33.43
N ASP A 743 22.13 -21.97 33.87
CA ASP A 743 22.11 -21.59 35.31
C ASP A 743 20.81 -22.04 35.99
N LYS A 744 19.70 -22.26 35.26
CA LYS A 744 18.46 -22.84 35.78
C LYS A 744 18.59 -24.35 36.13
N GLN A 745 19.68 -25.01 35.75
CA GLN A 745 19.99 -26.42 36.00
C GLN A 745 18.92 -27.42 35.49
N VAL A 746 18.08 -27.03 34.56
CA VAL A 746 17.05 -27.88 33.94
C VAL A 746 17.63 -28.69 32.79
N ILE A 747 18.53 -28.11 32.01
CA ILE A 747 19.06 -28.68 30.76
C ILE A 747 20.49 -29.20 31.01
N ASN A 748 20.74 -30.43 30.56
CA ASN A 748 22.09 -31.00 30.56
C ASN A 748 22.67 -30.98 29.16
N LYS A 749 23.88 -30.46 29.01
CA LYS A 749 24.58 -30.42 27.70
C LYS A 749 24.74 -31.81 27.07
N VAL A 750 24.93 -32.85 27.88
CA VAL A 750 25.01 -34.23 27.37
C VAL A 750 23.70 -34.67 26.73
N ASP A 751 22.56 -34.35 27.38
CA ASP A 751 21.23 -34.68 26.84
C ASP A 751 20.99 -33.98 25.50
N VAL A 752 21.43 -32.71 25.38
CA VAL A 752 21.33 -31.91 24.10
C VAL A 752 22.15 -32.55 22.98
N ILE A 753 23.40 -32.95 23.27
CA ILE A 753 24.28 -33.58 22.28
C ILE A 753 23.70 -34.93 21.82
N GLN A 754 23.32 -35.79 22.75
CA GLN A 754 22.76 -37.11 22.41
C GLN A 754 21.44 -36.99 21.62
N PHE A 755 20.59 -36.04 22.01
CA PHE A 755 19.35 -35.78 21.30
C PHE A 755 19.60 -35.35 19.85
N THR A 756 20.53 -34.40 19.66
CA THR A 756 20.81 -33.85 18.33
C THR A 756 21.57 -34.81 17.43
N ASP A 757 22.45 -35.66 18.00
CA ASP A 757 23.13 -36.72 17.23
C ASP A 757 22.13 -37.78 16.70
N ILE A 758 21.04 -38.03 17.43
CA ILE A 758 19.95 -38.88 16.98
C ILE A 758 19.10 -38.10 15.95
N TYR A 759 18.77 -36.85 16.24
CA TYR A 759 17.94 -36.01 15.40
C TYR A 759 18.47 -35.85 13.97
N TYR A 760 19.81 -35.79 13.82
CA TYR A 760 20.43 -35.63 12.48
C TYR A 760 20.65 -36.93 11.71
N LYS A 761 20.18 -38.07 12.20
CA LYS A 761 20.22 -39.33 11.42
C LYS A 761 19.27 -39.26 10.25
N ASN A 762 19.68 -39.76 9.07
CA ASN A 762 18.87 -39.81 7.86
C ASN A 762 17.58 -40.66 7.96
N LYS A 763 17.53 -41.61 8.91
CA LYS A 763 16.34 -42.45 9.22
C LYS A 763 16.27 -42.73 10.69
N HIS A 764 15.10 -42.53 11.28
CA HIS A 764 14.84 -42.77 12.71
C HIS A 764 14.15 -44.12 12.91
N THR A 765 14.63 -44.90 13.85
CA THR A 765 13.96 -46.11 14.32
C THR A 765 13.00 -45.76 15.48
N LYS A 766 12.09 -46.69 15.83
CA LYS A 766 11.23 -46.51 17.01
C LYS A 766 12.06 -46.32 18.30
N ALA A 767 13.25 -46.97 18.41
CA ALA A 767 14.16 -46.80 19.53
C ALA A 767 14.76 -45.36 19.55
N ASP A 768 15.12 -44.82 18.41
CA ASP A 768 15.63 -43.43 18.31
C ASP A 768 14.58 -42.40 18.78
N VAL A 769 13.33 -42.53 18.35
CA VAL A 769 12.23 -41.68 18.82
C VAL A 769 11.99 -41.81 20.31
N SER A 770 12.03 -43.04 20.84
CA SER A 770 11.85 -43.29 22.25
C SER A 770 13.00 -42.65 23.09
N THR A 771 14.24 -42.74 22.60
CA THR A 771 15.41 -42.14 23.26
C THR A 771 15.33 -40.60 23.22
N MET A 772 14.99 -40.00 22.10
CA MET A 772 14.80 -38.55 22.04
C MET A 772 13.73 -38.04 23.01
N ASN A 773 12.60 -38.76 23.09
CA ASN A 773 11.54 -38.45 24.06
C ASN A 773 12.01 -38.57 25.49
N TYR A 774 12.79 -39.59 25.82
CA TYR A 774 13.35 -39.79 27.15
C TYR A 774 14.29 -38.62 27.54
N LEU A 775 15.21 -38.23 26.67
CA LEU A 775 16.14 -37.10 26.89
C LEU A 775 15.42 -35.77 27.14
N VAL A 776 14.35 -35.48 26.43
CA VAL A 776 13.56 -34.28 26.66
C VAL A 776 12.75 -34.38 27.95
N ASN A 777 12.18 -35.55 28.24
CA ASN A 777 11.44 -35.76 29.48
C ASN A 777 12.33 -35.59 30.73
N ASN A 778 13.63 -35.93 30.69
CA ASN A 778 14.56 -35.64 31.77
C ASN A 778 14.60 -34.15 32.13
N SER A 779 14.57 -33.26 31.13
CA SER A 779 14.49 -31.82 31.36
C SER A 779 13.10 -31.39 31.87
N VAL A 780 12.00 -31.95 31.34
CA VAL A 780 10.65 -31.70 31.84
C VAL A 780 10.52 -32.12 33.29
N ASP A 781 11.06 -33.30 33.68
CA ASP A 781 11.00 -33.81 35.05
C ASP A 781 11.70 -32.87 36.05
N ARG A 782 12.79 -32.21 35.64
CA ARG A 782 13.50 -31.21 36.47
C ARG A 782 12.71 -29.91 36.65
N THR A 783 11.68 -29.66 35.85
CA THR A 783 10.80 -28.48 36.02
C THR A 783 9.59 -28.74 36.92
N LYS A 784 9.37 -29.98 37.38
CA LYS A 784 8.19 -30.34 38.19
C LYS A 784 8.11 -29.62 39.55
N ASP A 785 9.27 -29.23 40.08
CA ASP A 785 9.35 -28.52 41.37
C ASP A 785 9.28 -27.00 41.21
N PHE A 786 9.21 -26.49 39.93
CA PHE A 786 9.08 -25.08 39.68
C PHE A 786 7.68 -24.60 40.04
N LYS A 787 7.61 -23.46 40.72
CA LYS A 787 6.35 -22.73 40.83
C LYS A 787 5.89 -22.26 39.43
N ARG A 788 4.62 -22.01 39.31
CA ARG A 788 4.03 -21.58 38.01
C ARG A 788 4.73 -20.37 37.40
N GLU A 789 5.10 -19.37 38.21
CA GLU A 789 5.85 -18.19 37.78
C GLU A 789 7.25 -18.54 37.25
N GLU A 790 7.97 -19.39 37.98
CA GLU A 790 9.31 -19.87 37.61
C GLU A 790 9.27 -20.69 36.28
N LEU A 791 8.20 -21.49 36.12
CA LEU A 791 7.99 -22.25 34.90
C LEU A 791 7.69 -21.35 33.69
N LEU A 792 6.93 -20.26 33.89
CA LEU A 792 6.63 -19.22 32.87
C LEU A 792 7.91 -18.47 32.49
N ASP A 793 8.68 -18.00 33.48
CA ASP A 793 9.94 -17.31 33.25
C ASP A 793 10.95 -18.19 32.50
N PHE A 794 11.03 -19.47 32.88
CA PHE A 794 11.89 -20.40 32.17
C PHE A 794 11.46 -20.61 30.74
N ARG A 795 10.16 -20.82 30.46
CA ARG A 795 9.66 -20.97 29.12
C ARG A 795 9.89 -19.71 28.26
N ASN A 796 9.74 -18.52 28.84
CA ASN A 796 10.04 -17.26 28.17
C ASN A 796 11.51 -17.13 27.82
N LEU A 797 12.40 -17.54 28.72
CA LEU A 797 13.85 -17.57 28.49
C LEU A 797 14.20 -18.48 27.29
N LEU A 798 13.58 -19.69 27.23
CA LEU A 798 13.73 -20.60 26.10
C LEU A 798 13.24 -19.99 24.79
N SER A 799 12.07 -19.33 24.80
CA SER A 799 11.51 -18.64 23.65
C SER A 799 12.42 -17.51 23.18
N LYS A 800 12.96 -16.71 24.13
CA LYS A 800 13.88 -15.61 23.83
C LYS A 800 15.14 -16.11 23.11
N PHE A 801 15.72 -17.21 23.60
CA PHE A 801 16.89 -17.83 22.98
C PHE A 801 16.60 -18.31 21.55
N ILE A 802 15.50 -19.07 21.36
CA ILE A 802 15.12 -19.60 20.04
C ILE A 802 14.92 -18.45 19.04
N ASN A 803 14.23 -17.39 19.43
CA ASN A 803 13.97 -16.24 18.59
C ASN A 803 15.24 -15.47 18.24
N LEU A 804 16.11 -15.22 19.21
CA LEU A 804 17.39 -14.53 18.99
C LEU A 804 18.33 -15.38 18.14
N TYR A 805 18.43 -16.70 18.40
CA TYR A 805 19.23 -17.60 17.58
C TYR A 805 18.77 -17.61 16.13
N ASN A 806 17.45 -17.74 15.89
CA ASN A 806 16.88 -17.68 14.55
C ASN A 806 17.16 -16.35 13.83
N LEU A 807 17.21 -15.25 14.58
CA LEU A 807 17.59 -13.94 14.05
C LEU A 807 19.08 -13.91 13.68
N LEU A 808 19.93 -14.35 14.61
CA LEU A 808 21.39 -14.26 14.44
C LEU A 808 21.94 -15.12 13.30
N ILE A 809 21.43 -16.35 13.09
CA ILE A 809 21.86 -17.21 11.96
C ILE A 809 21.50 -16.62 10.59
N GLN A 810 20.62 -15.64 10.55
CA GLN A 810 20.21 -14.96 9.30
C GLN A 810 20.99 -13.67 9.05
N VAL A 811 21.56 -13.08 10.09
CA VAL A 811 22.18 -11.74 10.03
C VAL A 811 23.70 -11.81 10.17
N ALA A 812 24.21 -12.83 10.85
CA ALA A 812 25.64 -13.01 11.07
C ALA A 812 26.06 -14.45 10.72
N PRO A 813 27.24 -14.68 10.14
CA PRO A 813 27.76 -16.02 9.93
C PRO A 813 28.21 -16.64 11.26
N ILE A 814 27.24 -16.97 12.13
CA ILE A 814 27.53 -17.68 13.39
C ILE A 814 27.66 -19.17 13.08
N VAL A 815 28.88 -19.66 13.08
CA VAL A 815 29.17 -21.08 12.98
C VAL A 815 29.44 -21.62 14.38
N ASP A 816 28.41 -21.65 15.23
CA ASP A 816 28.50 -22.25 16.56
C ASP A 816 27.57 -23.46 16.63
N SER A 817 28.18 -24.66 16.62
CA SER A 817 27.47 -25.93 16.66
C SER A 817 26.70 -26.17 17.97
N ASP A 818 27.19 -25.61 19.08
CA ASP A 818 26.56 -25.81 20.38
C ASP A 818 25.30 -24.99 20.55
N LEU A 819 25.31 -23.72 20.07
CA LEU A 819 24.12 -22.88 20.01
C LEU A 819 23.07 -23.51 19.09
N HIS A 820 23.51 -24.07 17.95
CA HIS A 820 22.60 -24.73 17.03
C HIS A 820 21.94 -25.97 17.63
N ARG A 821 22.74 -26.84 18.24
CA ARG A 821 22.25 -28.03 18.97
C ARG A 821 21.27 -27.65 20.09
N LEU A 822 21.62 -26.64 20.86
CA LEU A 822 20.74 -26.12 21.92
C LEU A 822 19.42 -25.60 21.32
N SER A 823 19.46 -24.78 20.26
CA SER A 823 18.25 -24.27 19.60
C SER A 823 17.32 -25.40 19.16
N VAL A 824 17.85 -26.46 18.54
CA VAL A 824 17.06 -27.64 18.14
C VAL A 824 16.43 -28.32 19.33
N TYR A 825 17.20 -28.60 20.39
CA TYR A 825 16.71 -29.27 21.60
C TYR A 825 15.59 -28.45 22.26
N LEU A 826 15.79 -27.14 22.41
CA LEU A 826 14.83 -26.26 23.07
C LEU A 826 13.47 -26.21 22.36
N ARG A 827 13.44 -26.32 21.04
CA ARG A 827 12.19 -26.38 20.27
C ARG A 827 11.32 -27.60 20.63
N PHE A 828 11.93 -28.71 21.05
CA PHE A 828 11.20 -29.88 21.50
C PHE A 828 10.84 -29.77 23.00
N LEU A 829 11.74 -29.23 23.82
CA LEU A 829 11.50 -29.06 25.24
C LEU A 829 10.33 -28.12 25.53
N ILE A 830 10.27 -26.97 24.86
CA ILE A 830 9.24 -25.95 25.07
C ILE A 830 7.81 -26.46 24.77
N LYS A 831 7.69 -27.46 23.87
CA LYS A 831 6.41 -28.09 23.52
C LYS A 831 5.90 -29.03 24.63
N LYS A 832 6.80 -29.57 25.43
CA LYS A 832 6.48 -30.49 26.52
C LYS A 832 6.33 -29.84 27.89
N ILE A 833 6.73 -28.56 28.00
CA ILE A 833 6.45 -27.78 29.23
C ILE A 833 5.01 -27.30 29.10
N GLU A 834 4.09 -28.10 29.62
CA GLU A 834 2.67 -27.76 29.69
C GLU A 834 2.44 -26.75 30.82
N ILE A 835 1.87 -25.59 30.43
CA ILE A 835 1.23 -24.69 31.38
C ILE A 835 -0.25 -24.96 31.18
N GLU A 836 -0.94 -25.36 32.26
CA GLU A 836 -2.40 -25.55 32.18
C GLU A 836 -3.04 -24.31 31.54
N SER A 837 -3.29 -24.39 30.27
CA SER A 837 -4.09 -23.41 29.55
C SER A 837 -5.54 -23.84 29.76
N THR A 838 -6.26 -23.16 30.63
CA THR A 838 -7.72 -23.14 30.48
C THR A 838 -8.04 -22.72 29.06
N GLY A 839 -8.75 -23.56 28.30
CA GLY A 839 -9.12 -23.36 26.90
C GLY A 839 -9.68 -21.98 26.64
N GLY A 840 -9.93 -21.62 25.36
CA GLY A 840 -10.27 -20.27 24.91
C GLY A 840 -11.06 -19.49 25.95
N ILE A 841 -10.46 -18.36 26.42
CA ILE A 841 -11.00 -17.61 27.54
C ILE A 841 -12.20 -16.81 27.04
N ASP A 842 -13.42 -17.31 27.27
CA ASP A 842 -14.60 -16.49 27.14
C ASP A 842 -14.86 -15.77 28.46
N ILE A 843 -14.63 -14.47 28.46
CA ILE A 843 -14.82 -13.58 29.63
C ILE A 843 -16.11 -12.81 29.52
N THR A 844 -16.85 -12.91 28.42
CA THR A 844 -18.04 -12.12 28.13
C THR A 844 -19.07 -12.19 29.25
N ASP A 845 -19.25 -13.37 29.85
CA ASP A 845 -20.18 -13.56 30.98
C ASP A 845 -19.62 -13.17 32.36
N LYS A 846 -18.34 -12.81 32.44
CA LYS A 846 -17.61 -12.56 33.70
C LYS A 846 -17.30 -11.10 33.98
N VAL A 847 -17.48 -10.23 32.98
CA VAL A 847 -17.21 -8.80 33.08
C VAL A 847 -18.42 -7.98 32.63
N LEU A 848 -18.58 -6.81 33.20
CA LEU A 848 -19.63 -5.85 32.91
C LEU A 848 -18.98 -4.51 32.55
N LEU A 849 -19.41 -3.89 31.46
CA LEU A 849 -19.05 -2.51 31.12
C LEU A 849 -19.91 -1.56 31.96
N GLU A 850 -19.32 -0.86 32.93
CA GLU A 850 -20.02 0.09 33.80
C GLU A 850 -20.07 1.48 33.19
N TYR A 851 -19.00 1.85 32.49
CA TYR A 851 -18.84 3.20 31.95
C TYR A 851 -18.13 3.16 30.61
N TYR A 852 -18.57 4.01 29.67
CA TYR A 852 -17.89 4.24 28.41
C TYR A 852 -18.11 5.69 27.95
N LYS A 853 -17.02 6.39 27.59
CA LYS A 853 -17.02 7.73 27.03
C LYS A 853 -16.04 7.81 25.88
N LEU A 854 -16.42 8.48 24.81
CA LEU A 854 -15.57 8.79 23.68
C LEU A 854 -15.31 10.30 23.64
N GLU A 855 -14.07 10.75 23.65
CA GLU A 855 -13.70 12.15 23.66
C GLU A 855 -12.65 12.45 22.60
N ALA A 856 -12.84 13.56 21.86
CA ALA A 856 -11.83 14.06 20.93
C ALA A 856 -10.62 14.56 21.70
N LYS A 857 -9.43 14.01 21.40
CA LYS A 857 -8.18 14.33 22.12
C LYS A 857 -7.36 15.38 21.38
N THR A 858 -7.17 15.16 20.07
CA THR A 858 -6.26 15.98 19.26
C THR A 858 -6.84 16.14 17.86
N GLU A 859 -6.82 17.38 17.36
CA GLU A 859 -7.09 17.69 15.96
C GLU A 859 -5.91 18.51 15.44
N GLY A 860 -5.25 18.05 14.39
CA GLY A 860 -4.08 18.76 13.86
C GLY A 860 -3.28 17.95 12.84
N GLN A 861 -2.12 18.49 12.52
CA GLN A 861 -1.16 17.87 11.61
C GLN A 861 -0.11 17.09 12.41
N ILE A 862 0.14 15.86 12.01
CA ILE A 862 1.31 15.10 12.45
C ILE A 862 2.45 15.47 11.51
N TYR A 863 3.50 16.10 12.06
CA TYR A 863 4.65 16.56 11.27
C TYR A 863 5.71 15.46 11.17
N LEU A 864 6.12 15.16 9.93
CA LEU A 864 7.28 14.34 9.63
C LEU A 864 8.45 15.28 9.30
N GLU A 865 9.43 15.35 10.20
CA GLU A 865 10.66 16.08 9.94
C GLU A 865 11.61 15.25 9.07
N GLY A 866 12.19 15.87 8.03
CA GLY A 866 13.19 15.24 7.18
C GLY A 866 14.53 15.13 7.89
N GLY A 867 15.25 14.05 7.65
CA GLY A 867 16.60 13.79 8.19
C GLY A 867 17.44 12.97 7.22
N ASP A 868 18.61 12.51 7.64
CA ASP A 868 19.56 11.71 6.83
C ASP A 868 19.09 10.24 6.56
N GLY A 869 17.77 10.00 6.57
CA GLY A 869 17.16 8.67 6.46
C GLY A 869 17.11 7.95 7.82
N VAL A 870 16.02 7.22 8.06
CA VAL A 870 15.81 6.50 9.31
C VAL A 870 16.31 5.08 9.19
N GLU A 871 17.14 4.65 10.13
CA GLU A 871 17.63 3.28 10.24
C GLU A 871 16.55 2.36 10.82
N ILE A 872 16.24 1.27 10.11
CA ILE A 872 15.44 0.20 10.68
C ILE A 872 16.38 -0.63 11.57
N LYS A 873 16.24 -0.52 12.89
CA LYS A 873 16.96 -1.39 13.84
C LYS A 873 16.34 -2.79 13.81
N VAL A 874 17.16 -3.78 13.53
CA VAL A 874 16.80 -5.18 13.65
C VAL A 874 16.86 -5.54 15.14
N GLY A 875 15.82 -5.25 15.89
CA GLY A 875 15.85 -5.52 17.34
C GLY A 875 14.71 -4.90 18.13
N GLY A 876 13.95 -4.00 17.50
CA GLY A 876 12.67 -3.55 18.04
C GLY A 876 11.56 -4.58 17.83
N GLY A 877 11.80 -5.85 18.11
CA GLY A 877 10.71 -6.76 18.38
C GLY A 877 9.99 -6.18 19.60
N SER A 878 8.70 -5.81 19.44
CA SER A 878 7.86 -5.66 20.61
C SER A 878 8.14 -6.85 21.51
N MET A 879 8.60 -6.58 22.72
CA MET A 879 8.62 -7.61 23.76
C MET A 879 7.25 -8.28 23.67
N VAL A 880 7.21 -9.55 23.31
CA VAL A 880 6.02 -10.35 23.56
C VAL A 880 5.89 -10.30 25.06
N ALA A 881 4.97 -9.47 25.54
CA ALA A 881 4.69 -9.35 26.96
C ALA A 881 4.38 -10.77 27.43
N GLU A 882 5.12 -11.18 28.42
CA GLU A 882 5.03 -12.49 29.05
C GLU A 882 3.57 -12.80 29.39
N PRO A 883 3.10 -14.04 29.24
CA PRO A 883 1.84 -14.47 29.77
C PRO A 883 1.96 -14.54 31.32
N GLU A 884 1.81 -13.43 32.00
CA GLU A 884 1.60 -13.36 33.43
C GLU A 884 0.16 -13.81 33.73
N ALA A 885 -0.01 -14.83 34.52
CA ALA A 885 -1.30 -15.17 35.13
C ALA A 885 -1.59 -14.15 36.26
N ASP A 886 -2.78 -13.57 36.23
CA ASP A 886 -3.22 -12.64 37.27
C ASP A 886 -4.70 -12.90 37.60
N TYR A 887 -5.18 -12.45 38.77
CA TYR A 887 -6.58 -12.52 39.11
C TYR A 887 -7.41 -11.57 38.27
N LEU A 888 -8.64 -11.95 37.94
CA LEU A 888 -9.53 -11.15 37.08
C LEU A 888 -9.75 -9.74 37.66
N SER A 889 -9.86 -9.60 38.97
CA SER A 889 -9.95 -8.30 39.65
C SER A 889 -8.74 -7.42 39.36
N HIS A 890 -7.53 -7.92 39.51
CA HIS A 890 -6.29 -7.16 39.26
C HIS A 890 -6.13 -6.79 37.77
N ILE A 891 -6.58 -7.65 36.87
CA ILE A 891 -6.56 -7.36 35.42
C ILE A 891 -7.55 -6.23 35.09
N ILE A 892 -8.74 -6.27 35.69
CA ILE A 892 -9.75 -5.22 35.57
C ILE A 892 -9.24 -3.90 36.15
N ASP A 893 -8.64 -3.92 37.35
CA ASP A 893 -8.07 -2.71 37.99
C ASP A 893 -7.02 -2.05 37.12
N LYS A 894 -6.10 -2.80 36.53
CA LYS A 894 -5.07 -2.27 35.60
C LYS A 894 -5.65 -1.71 34.33
N LEU A 895 -6.74 -2.30 33.79
CA LEU A 895 -7.44 -1.75 32.65
C LEU A 895 -8.15 -0.45 33.01
N ASN A 896 -8.82 -0.43 34.17
CA ASN A 896 -9.53 0.75 34.65
C ASN A 896 -8.56 1.90 34.98
N GLU A 897 -7.37 1.63 35.51
CA GLU A 897 -6.29 2.61 35.69
C GLU A 897 -5.83 3.21 34.34
N ARG A 898 -5.72 2.39 33.30
CA ARG A 898 -5.25 2.83 31.99
C ARG A 898 -6.30 3.61 31.21
N PHE A 899 -7.58 3.26 31.32
CA PHE A 899 -8.67 3.78 30.50
C PHE A 899 -9.75 4.54 31.28
N GLY A 900 -9.70 4.49 32.63
CA GLY A 900 -10.69 5.10 33.51
C GLY A 900 -10.33 6.44 34.15
N THR A 901 -9.22 7.06 33.80
CA THR A 901 -8.53 8.09 34.60
C THR A 901 -9.09 9.50 34.53
N ASP A 902 -10.19 9.79 33.85
CA ASP A 902 -10.75 11.14 33.77
C ASP A 902 -11.88 11.42 34.79
N PHE A 903 -12.19 10.49 35.65
CA PHE A 903 -13.04 10.78 36.82
C PHE A 903 -12.20 10.84 38.08
N SER A 904 -12.31 11.95 38.80
CA SER A 904 -11.79 12.03 40.15
C SER A 904 -12.45 10.96 41.03
N GLY A 905 -11.75 10.51 42.08
CA GLY A 905 -12.31 9.52 42.99
C GLY A 905 -13.67 9.94 43.58
N SER A 906 -13.93 11.24 43.66
CA SER A 906 -15.23 11.81 44.09
C SER A 906 -16.33 11.68 43.06
N GLU A 907 -16.01 11.75 41.75
CA GLU A 907 -16.99 11.59 40.66
C GLU A 907 -17.40 10.13 40.49
N LYS A 908 -16.43 9.20 40.63
CA LYS A 908 -16.70 7.74 40.64
C LYS A 908 -17.65 7.39 41.76
N LEU A 909 -17.38 7.87 42.96
CA LEU A 909 -18.23 7.66 44.13
C LEU A 909 -19.65 8.22 43.93
N ALA A 910 -19.77 9.37 43.24
CA ALA A 910 -21.06 10.00 42.93
C ALA A 910 -21.89 9.13 41.95
N VAL A 911 -21.27 8.58 40.90
CA VAL A 911 -21.95 7.65 39.96
C VAL A 911 -22.38 6.35 40.66
N GLU A 912 -21.51 5.80 41.51
CA GLU A 912 -21.81 4.58 42.28
C GLU A 912 -23.00 4.82 43.25
N GLN A 913 -23.04 5.99 43.90
CA GLN A 913 -24.13 6.35 44.81
C GLN A 913 -25.48 6.50 44.11
N ILE A 914 -25.51 7.21 42.96
CA ILE A 914 -26.75 7.33 42.18
C ILE A 914 -27.19 5.94 41.70
N THR A 915 -26.27 5.14 41.15
CA THR A 915 -26.57 3.80 40.65
C THR A 915 -27.12 2.90 41.77
N GLY A 916 -26.51 2.97 42.95
CA GLY A 916 -26.93 2.24 44.14
C GLY A 916 -28.33 2.64 44.64
N ASN A 917 -28.59 3.94 44.70
CA ASN A 917 -29.91 4.46 45.09
C ASN A 917 -31.03 4.04 44.13
N LEU A 918 -30.73 4.08 42.81
CA LEU A 918 -31.71 3.66 41.79
C LEU A 918 -31.96 2.15 41.81
N LYS A 919 -30.95 1.33 42.09
CA LYS A 919 -31.09 -0.13 42.30
C LYS A 919 -31.86 -0.49 43.57
N ALA A 920 -31.84 0.37 44.56
CA ALA A 920 -32.62 0.16 45.79
C ALA A 920 -34.11 0.62 45.67
N ASN A 921 -34.45 1.25 44.53
CA ASN A 921 -35.83 1.75 44.30
C ASN A 921 -36.75 0.61 43.83
N ALA A 922 -37.63 0.18 44.76
CA ALA A 922 -38.55 -0.93 44.53
C ALA A 922 -39.63 -0.63 43.44
N ASP A 923 -39.96 0.62 43.19
CA ASP A 923 -40.90 1.03 42.14
C ASP A 923 -40.25 0.91 40.75
N LEU A 924 -38.97 1.32 40.62
CA LEU A 924 -38.19 1.10 39.41
C LEU A 924 -37.95 -0.38 39.14
N GLU A 925 -37.73 -1.19 40.17
CA GLU A 925 -37.60 -2.66 40.00
C GLU A 925 -38.87 -3.27 39.42
N LEU A 926 -40.04 -2.84 39.92
CA LEU A 926 -41.35 -3.32 39.44
C LEU A 926 -41.62 -2.87 38.00
N LYS A 927 -41.22 -1.65 37.65
CA LYS A 927 -41.35 -1.08 36.30
C LYS A 927 -40.41 -1.77 35.32
N ALA A 928 -39.16 -2.05 35.73
CA ALA A 928 -38.19 -2.78 34.88
C ALA A 928 -38.65 -4.23 34.60
N LYS A 929 -39.21 -4.91 35.59
CA LYS A 929 -39.69 -6.29 35.42
C LYS A 929 -40.84 -6.44 34.45
N ASN A 930 -41.70 -5.41 34.33
CA ASN A 930 -42.97 -5.46 33.58
C ASN A 930 -42.93 -4.74 32.22
N ASN A 931 -41.90 -3.96 31.91
CA ASN A 931 -41.79 -3.20 30.69
C ASN A 931 -40.59 -3.63 29.85
N SER A 932 -40.60 -3.27 28.55
CA SER A 932 -39.42 -3.34 27.67
C SER A 932 -38.36 -2.30 28.08
N TYR A 933 -37.14 -2.42 27.59
CA TYR A 933 -36.07 -1.48 27.88
C TYR A 933 -36.42 -0.05 27.39
N ASP A 934 -37.05 0.06 26.24
CA ASP A 934 -37.44 1.34 25.65
C ASP A 934 -38.58 2.01 26.45
N ASP A 935 -39.52 1.24 26.92
CA ASP A 935 -40.60 1.76 27.76
C ASP A 935 -40.14 2.11 29.19
N PHE A 936 -39.14 1.38 29.69
CA PHE A 936 -38.54 1.64 31.00
C PHE A 936 -37.84 3.01 31.04
N LYS A 937 -37.30 3.50 29.91
CA LYS A 937 -36.65 4.81 29.81
C LYS A 937 -37.54 5.95 30.32
N TYR A 938 -38.82 5.96 29.98
CA TYR A 938 -39.75 7.00 30.41
C TYR A 938 -40.02 7.00 31.93
N ALA A 939 -39.88 5.84 32.54
CA ALA A 939 -40.02 5.71 34.00
C ALA A 939 -38.69 6.00 34.73
N PHE A 940 -37.57 5.77 34.09
CA PHE A 940 -36.25 5.91 34.66
C PHE A 940 -35.76 7.36 34.72
N GLU A 941 -36.04 8.16 33.68
CA GLU A 941 -35.55 9.54 33.58
C GLU A 941 -35.97 10.45 34.76
N PRO A 942 -37.22 10.47 35.20
CA PRO A 942 -37.59 11.25 36.36
C PRO A 942 -36.88 10.84 37.65
N GLU A 943 -36.75 9.55 37.90
CA GLU A 943 -36.12 8.99 39.09
C GLU A 943 -34.58 9.25 39.09
N PHE A 944 -33.96 9.18 37.91
CA PHE A 944 -32.57 9.55 37.73
C PHE A 944 -32.31 11.03 38.08
N LEU A 945 -33.15 11.93 37.55
CA LEU A 945 -33.05 13.36 37.85
C LEU A 945 -33.29 13.66 39.31
N GLU A 946 -34.26 13.01 39.94
CA GLU A 946 -34.54 13.14 41.37
C GLU A 946 -33.31 12.66 42.19
N GLY A 947 -32.70 11.54 41.83
CA GLY A 947 -31.47 11.04 42.46
C GLY A 947 -30.29 12.01 42.33
N VAL A 948 -30.12 12.63 41.15
CA VAL A 948 -29.09 13.67 40.92
C VAL A 948 -29.35 14.90 41.81
N ILE A 949 -30.59 15.34 41.94
CA ILE A 949 -30.94 16.52 42.75
C ILE A 949 -30.74 16.22 44.24
N GLN A 950 -31.12 15.03 44.70
CA GLN A 950 -30.96 14.63 46.12
C GLN A 950 -29.51 14.56 46.57
N GLU A 951 -28.61 14.22 45.66
CA GLU A 951 -27.17 14.07 45.92
C GLU A 951 -26.37 15.35 45.58
N TYR A 952 -26.98 16.39 45.05
CA TYR A 952 -26.35 17.61 44.52
C TYR A 952 -25.36 18.24 45.48
N ASP A 953 -25.71 18.35 46.75
CA ASP A 953 -24.86 18.99 47.77
C ASP A 953 -23.57 18.23 48.10
N LYS A 954 -23.51 16.93 47.71
CA LYS A 954 -22.34 16.09 47.98
C LYS A 954 -21.21 16.27 46.94
N ASN A 955 -21.54 16.70 45.71
CA ASN A 955 -20.55 17.01 44.67
C ASN A 955 -21.19 18.00 43.65
N GLN A 956 -21.22 19.27 44.04
CA GLN A 956 -21.92 20.33 43.27
C GLN A 956 -21.33 20.50 41.84
N GLU A 957 -20.04 20.27 41.65
CA GLU A 957 -19.38 20.42 40.35
C GLU A 957 -19.86 19.31 39.40
N PHE A 958 -19.80 18.04 39.82
CA PHE A 958 -20.20 16.91 39.02
C PHE A 958 -21.72 16.88 38.75
N TYR A 959 -22.54 17.01 39.77
CA TYR A 959 -23.97 17.00 39.61
C TYR A 959 -24.48 18.25 38.89
N GLY A 960 -23.82 19.40 39.06
CA GLY A 960 -24.07 20.61 38.30
C GLY A 960 -23.84 20.43 36.81
N LYS A 961 -22.81 19.71 36.44
CA LYS A 961 -22.50 19.36 35.05
C LYS A 961 -23.59 18.47 34.45
N ILE A 962 -24.11 17.51 35.20
CA ILE A 962 -25.24 16.66 34.76
C ILE A 962 -26.49 17.48 34.47
N LEU A 963 -26.79 18.49 35.32
CA LEU A 963 -27.98 19.33 35.19
C LEU A 963 -27.84 20.41 34.11
N GLN A 964 -26.61 20.83 33.76
CA GLN A 964 -26.36 21.93 32.81
C GLN A 964 -26.04 21.45 31.39
N ASP A 965 -25.54 20.23 31.22
CA ASP A 965 -25.16 19.65 29.93
C ASP A 965 -26.13 18.50 29.57
N ASP A 966 -27.11 18.78 28.71
CA ASP A 966 -28.11 17.81 28.29
C ASP A 966 -27.51 16.61 27.57
N LYS A 967 -26.38 16.77 26.87
CA LYS A 967 -25.71 15.66 26.20
C LYS A 967 -24.98 14.77 27.21
N PHE A 968 -24.32 15.37 28.19
CA PHE A 968 -23.69 14.63 29.26
C PHE A 968 -24.71 13.88 30.11
N LYS A 969 -25.83 14.57 30.49
CA LYS A 969 -26.97 14.00 31.20
C LYS A 969 -27.56 12.79 30.49
N SER A 970 -27.90 12.91 29.21
CA SER A 970 -28.50 11.83 28.43
C SER A 970 -27.61 10.60 28.35
N LYS A 971 -26.32 10.80 28.11
CA LYS A 971 -25.35 9.69 28.00
C LYS A 971 -25.11 8.97 29.31
N LEU A 972 -24.95 9.73 30.39
CA LEU A 972 -24.77 9.15 31.73
C LEU A 972 -26.04 8.42 32.19
N MET A 973 -27.21 9.00 31.94
CA MET A 973 -28.50 8.41 32.25
C MET A 973 -28.72 7.09 31.50
N ASP A 974 -28.47 7.03 30.19
CA ASP A 974 -28.62 5.82 29.38
C ASP A 974 -27.68 4.69 29.90
N LEU A 975 -26.50 5.02 30.37
CA LEU A 975 -25.53 4.06 30.90
C LEU A 975 -25.97 3.51 32.27
N ILE A 976 -26.40 4.39 33.18
CA ILE A 976 -26.90 3.97 34.49
C ILE A 976 -28.20 3.17 34.34
N MET A 977 -29.08 3.59 33.43
CA MET A 977 -30.34 2.89 33.14
C MET A 977 -30.12 1.46 32.67
N LEU A 978 -29.15 1.24 31.76
CA LEU A 978 -28.82 -0.11 31.28
C LEU A 978 -28.36 -1.02 32.43
N ASN A 979 -27.50 -0.49 33.32
CA ASN A 979 -27.00 -1.21 34.49
C ASN A 979 -28.11 -1.56 35.46
N VAL A 980 -29.00 -0.60 35.75
CA VAL A 980 -30.13 -0.78 36.68
C VAL A 980 -31.17 -1.76 36.10
N TYR A 981 -31.53 -1.61 34.82
CA TYR A 981 -32.51 -2.48 34.15
C TYR A 981 -32.01 -3.94 34.07
N SER A 982 -30.74 -4.16 33.70
CA SER A 982 -30.15 -5.49 33.66
C SER A 982 -30.14 -6.17 35.02
N SER A 983 -29.76 -5.44 36.09
CA SER A 983 -29.73 -5.98 37.45
C SER A 983 -31.13 -6.44 37.92
N PHE A 984 -32.21 -5.73 37.54
CA PHE A 984 -33.55 -6.08 37.89
C PHE A 984 -34.16 -7.25 37.09
N LYS A 985 -33.71 -7.43 35.83
CA LYS A 985 -34.12 -8.58 34.99
C LYS A 985 -33.41 -9.88 35.42
N GLU A 986 -32.17 -9.82 35.88
CA GLU A 986 -31.42 -10.98 36.37
C GLU A 986 -31.97 -11.53 37.69
N SER A 987 -32.49 -10.68 38.57
CA SER A 987 -33.13 -11.13 39.84
C SER A 987 -34.35 -12.05 39.61
N LYS A 988 -34.92 -12.07 38.39
CA LYS A 988 -36.03 -12.97 38.05
C LYS A 988 -35.59 -14.42 37.79
N SER A 989 -34.39 -14.63 37.28
CA SER A 989 -33.85 -15.96 36.97
C SER A 989 -33.46 -16.74 38.24
N ILE A 990 -33.02 -16.04 39.29
CA ILE A 990 -32.60 -16.66 40.58
C ILE A 990 -33.82 -17.03 41.45
N ASN A 991 -34.90 -16.24 41.41
CA ASN A 991 -36.10 -16.52 42.16
C ASN A 991 -36.97 -17.65 41.55
N SER A 992 -37.00 -17.77 40.21
CA SER A 992 -37.69 -18.90 39.54
C SER A 992 -36.98 -20.26 39.78
N LEU A 993 -35.65 -20.27 40.03
CA LEU A 993 -34.90 -21.46 40.41
C LEU A 993 -35.08 -21.82 41.90
N LYS A 994 -35.37 -20.86 42.77
CA LYS A 994 -35.69 -21.14 44.19
C LYS A 994 -37.10 -21.66 44.38
N GLU A 995 -38.08 -21.20 43.63
CA GLU A 995 -39.47 -21.71 43.70
C GLU A 995 -39.65 -23.11 43.09
N SER A 996 -38.80 -23.51 42.11
CA SER A 996 -38.82 -24.89 41.56
C SER A 996 -38.26 -25.96 42.50
N ASN A 997 -37.49 -25.58 43.51
CA ASN A 997 -36.89 -26.52 44.45
C ASN A 997 -37.69 -26.74 45.78
N TYR A 998 -38.79 -25.99 45.98
CA TYR A 998 -39.65 -26.17 47.16
C TYR A 998 -40.95 -26.94 46.88
N GLY A 999 -41.17 -27.48 45.69
CA GLY A 999 -42.38 -28.18 45.27
C GLY A 999 -42.23 -29.70 45.05
N ARG A 1000 -41.23 -30.35 45.67
CA ARG A 1000 -41.16 -31.82 45.71
C ARG A 1000 -40.65 -32.26 47.09
N ASN A 1001 -41.59 -32.45 47.99
CA ASN A 1001 -41.60 -33.43 49.05
C ASN A 1001 -43.04 -33.95 49.24
#